data_8abf0b5b42bf28615c4eca9fc0715f3c
#
_entry.id   8abf0b5b42bf28615c4eca9fc0715f3c
#
_cell.length_a   1.000
_cell.length_b   1.000
_cell.length_c   1.000
_cell.angle_alpha   90.00
_cell.angle_beta   90.00
_cell.angle_gamma   90.00
#
_symmetry.space_group_name_H-M   'P 1'
#
loop_
_entity.id
_entity.type
_entity.pdbx_description
1 polymer ?
#
loop_
_entity_poly.entity_id
_entity_poly.type
_entity_poly.pdbx_seq_one_letter_code
_entity_poly.pdbx_strand_id
1 'polypeptide(L)'
;MLKRFGVLILTLILTIFCGGYPAWGKEGAADQPVLTLTILQERLNAANQEAGIAQINLQNLTIDLRADSDRPERLLPEQFYQILSTELSSKKINLDLSDSVILGTLATRRLGLRSPLYGQSLSPLFNPTELEQIQRDRNRLLQLSQLSRSLRLQASPQNPLQLTVFRGSLILQNTEFVGEGDFSNTFFLSPVYGQGAIFQDYTDWSGSRFSQLANFSNSLFQQRVTFKNCIFFGKSNFNRTQFQQDMSLASSVFADVASFNQANFARLADFRRVQFQANADFSQTQWHQVALFNKSNFVQSLFLTDAVFEDLLAFREAQFSQPVSLLGSSILSRADFSDVSFSQNAYLNIASLQFDAERAKFSGNLGEISRKLLVPVLQGNESLLRNLVQNFREFEQIPDANQIEYLRESLRLQALRKAIFSLNINTASIQQLRQLGLSQIQANAIALKRQQQEFQTLSDLLMLDEVDLASYIKLRGSAIAIAPQTWSLKLRKGLQALGLAILLSLSRYGTSFWLTFGVGLVAIAYFGFLFWIVDRFRRRLPKPIAPTPSEFFWATLSYTLLTLSGLVAIFRTSELPSLTLCCLGIVLLPIPAILVGLLYKQGRYHDLMDESYFVEDGSMRQLRLLIGRLPVIPRFPFFRDRHLPLLMDRRWNLLNYYDLSLNNWLRFGFNDIRLRDRAVPGYISALVW
;
A
#
# COMPACT_ATOMS: atom_id res chain seq x y z
N MET A 1 29.78 14.37 19.94
CA MET A 1 29.05 14.99 21.07
C MET A 1 27.66 15.48 20.67
N LEU A 2 27.43 16.08 19.51
CA LEU A 2 26.08 16.57 19.10
C LEU A 2 24.98 15.49 18.93
N LYS A 3 25.31 14.25 18.56
CA LYS A 3 24.31 13.15 18.44
C LYS A 3 23.80 12.64 19.79
N ARG A 4 24.55 12.78 20.87
CA ARG A 4 24.10 12.38 22.22
C ARG A 4 23.20 13.43 22.88
N PHE A 5 23.34 14.70 22.50
CA PHE A 5 22.49 15.79 22.99
C PHE A 5 21.08 15.73 22.34
N GLY A 6 20.98 15.34 21.07
CA GLY A 6 19.68 15.18 20.39
C GLY A 6 18.81 14.07 20.98
N VAL A 7 19.40 12.95 21.39
CA VAL A 7 18.68 11.84 22.03
C VAL A 7 18.23 12.22 23.45
N LEU A 8 19.03 13.02 24.17
CA LEU A 8 18.68 13.46 25.54
C LEU A 8 17.55 14.51 25.53
N ILE A 9 17.50 15.37 24.52
CA ILE A 9 16.39 16.32 24.34
C ILE A 9 15.12 15.59 23.90
N LEU A 10 15.21 14.58 23.01
CA LEU A 10 14.06 13.79 22.58
C LEU A 10 13.50 12.93 23.74
N THR A 11 14.36 12.35 24.59
CA THR A 11 13.90 11.63 25.78
C THR A 11 13.33 12.59 26.83
N LEU A 12 13.85 13.81 26.97
CA LEU A 12 13.29 14.80 27.88
C LEU A 12 11.95 15.34 27.40
N ILE A 13 11.77 15.53 26.10
CA ILE A 13 10.47 15.89 25.49
C ILE A 13 9.48 14.74 25.60
N LEU A 14 9.90 13.48 25.38
CA LEU A 14 9.03 12.31 25.61
C LEU A 14 8.64 12.14 27.08
N THR A 15 9.55 12.40 28.03
CA THR A 15 9.20 12.32 29.46
C THR A 15 8.32 13.49 29.94
N ILE A 16 8.38 14.65 29.28
CA ILE A 16 7.46 15.76 29.57
C ILE A 16 6.08 15.52 28.95
N PHE A 17 5.98 14.80 27.81
CA PHE A 17 4.70 14.40 27.22
C PHE A 17 4.11 13.10 27.80
N CYS A 18 4.94 12.21 28.38
CA CYS A 18 4.47 11.03 29.11
C CYS A 18 4.25 11.29 30.61
N GLY A 19 4.68 12.43 31.13
CA GLY A 19 4.49 12.82 32.50
C GLY A 19 3.38 13.84 32.65
N GLY A 20 2.16 13.38 32.84
CA GLY A 20 1.08 14.24 33.27
C GLY A 20 -0.17 14.25 32.40
N TYR A 21 -0.68 13.08 32.05
CA TYR A 21 -2.14 13.03 31.99
C TYR A 21 -2.64 13.18 33.44
N PRO A 22 -3.45 14.19 33.76
CA PRO A 22 -4.09 14.22 35.05
C PRO A 22 -4.83 12.90 35.19
N ALA A 23 -4.58 12.18 36.27
CA ALA A 23 -5.44 11.12 36.70
C ALA A 23 -6.85 11.70 36.76
N TRP A 24 -7.67 11.39 35.75
CA TRP A 24 -9.08 11.72 35.72
C TRP A 24 -9.82 10.75 36.64
N GLY A 25 -9.35 10.61 37.89
CA GLY A 25 -10.21 10.24 38.97
C GLY A 25 -10.84 11.55 39.40
N LYS A 26 -12.11 11.75 39.14
CA LYS A 26 -12.85 12.78 39.84
C LYS A 26 -12.65 12.52 41.34
N GLU A 27 -11.98 13.42 42.06
CA GLU A 27 -12.01 13.48 43.54
C GLU A 27 -13.44 13.62 44.11
N GLY A 28 -14.48 13.40 43.29
CA GLY A 28 -15.88 13.55 43.59
C GLY A 28 -16.70 12.25 43.69
N ALA A 29 -16.11 11.08 43.45
CA ALA A 29 -16.87 9.82 43.53
C ALA A 29 -17.33 9.46 44.97
N ALA A 30 -16.80 10.11 46.00
CA ALA A 30 -17.17 9.87 47.41
C ALA A 30 -18.45 10.59 47.85
N ASP A 31 -19.00 11.54 47.06
CA ASP A 31 -20.05 12.45 47.50
C ASP A 31 -21.34 12.37 46.65
N GLN A 32 -21.42 11.43 45.69
CA GLN A 32 -22.64 11.28 44.89
C GLN A 32 -23.74 10.56 45.67
N PRO A 33 -25.00 11.03 45.59
CA PRO A 33 -26.12 10.38 46.29
C PRO A 33 -26.32 8.96 45.74
N VAL A 34 -26.57 8.02 46.66
CA VAL A 34 -26.85 6.62 46.29
C VAL A 34 -28.27 6.50 45.76
N LEU A 35 -28.45 5.73 44.67
CA LEU A 35 -29.78 5.47 44.13
C LEU A 35 -30.62 4.67 45.11
N THR A 36 -31.68 5.28 45.63
CA THR A 36 -32.70 4.67 46.48
C THR A 36 -33.97 4.39 45.69
N LEU A 37 -34.89 3.59 46.29
CA LEU A 37 -36.19 3.33 45.66
C LEU A 37 -37.01 4.61 45.47
N THR A 38 -36.95 5.52 46.42
CA THR A 38 -37.65 6.80 46.39
C THR A 38 -37.16 7.69 45.26
N ILE A 39 -35.84 7.81 45.11
CA ILE A 39 -35.22 8.58 44.01
C ILE A 39 -35.60 7.96 42.65
N LEU A 40 -35.55 6.63 42.52
CA LEU A 40 -35.92 5.97 41.26
C LEU A 40 -37.39 6.24 40.89
N GLN A 41 -38.31 6.11 41.86
CA GLN A 41 -39.73 6.37 41.64
C GLN A 41 -40.01 7.85 41.26
N GLU A 42 -39.32 8.78 41.89
CA GLU A 42 -39.42 10.22 41.56
C GLU A 42 -38.97 10.48 40.13
N ARG A 43 -37.81 9.94 39.73
CA ARG A 43 -37.27 10.08 38.35
C ARG A 43 -38.18 9.42 37.30
N LEU A 44 -38.79 8.30 37.60
CA LEU A 44 -39.77 7.63 36.71
C LEU A 44 -41.06 8.45 36.58
N ASN A 45 -41.57 9.03 37.66
CA ASN A 45 -42.74 9.90 37.61
C ASN A 45 -42.45 11.18 36.78
N ALA A 46 -41.26 11.77 36.93
CA ALA A 46 -40.82 12.89 36.11
C ALA A 46 -40.76 12.54 34.65
N ALA A 47 -40.16 11.39 34.30
CA ALA A 47 -40.06 10.91 32.92
C ALA A 47 -41.41 10.69 32.23
N ASN A 48 -42.44 10.35 32.95
CA ASN A 48 -43.81 10.16 32.45
C ASN A 48 -44.60 11.45 32.26
N GLN A 49 -44.16 12.59 32.81
CA GLN A 49 -44.80 13.89 32.72
C GLN A 49 -44.25 14.80 31.63
N GLU A 50 -43.07 14.49 31.09
CA GLU A 50 -42.46 15.31 30.02
C GLU A 50 -43.20 15.14 28.68
N ALA A 51 -43.58 16.25 28.09
CA ALA A 51 -44.16 16.31 26.73
C ALA A 51 -43.04 16.19 25.69
N GLY A 52 -42.59 14.94 25.43
CA GLY A 52 -41.51 14.69 24.50
C GLY A 52 -41.08 13.21 24.48
N ILE A 53 -39.82 12.94 24.13
CA ILE A 53 -39.26 11.59 24.27
C ILE A 53 -38.94 11.39 25.75
N ALA A 54 -39.69 10.53 26.42
CA ALA A 54 -39.53 10.22 27.83
C ALA A 54 -38.09 9.78 28.12
N GLN A 55 -37.47 10.31 29.17
CA GLN A 55 -36.09 10.01 29.58
C GLN A 55 -36.07 9.70 31.10
N ILE A 56 -35.57 8.55 31.44
CA ILE A 56 -35.26 8.21 32.83
C ILE A 56 -33.89 8.80 33.14
N ASN A 57 -33.85 9.90 33.85
CA ASN A 57 -32.62 10.61 34.21
C ASN A 57 -32.06 10.08 35.52
N LEU A 58 -30.99 9.29 35.45
CA LEU A 58 -30.23 8.77 36.59
C LEU A 58 -28.82 9.34 36.66
N GLN A 59 -28.66 10.60 36.21
CA GLN A 59 -27.35 11.32 36.17
C GLN A 59 -26.86 11.64 37.60
N ASN A 60 -25.55 11.67 37.76
CA ASN A 60 -24.83 12.07 38.98
C ASN A 60 -25.23 11.21 40.21
N LEU A 61 -25.46 9.92 40.02
CA LEU A 61 -25.84 9.00 41.08
C LEU A 61 -24.84 7.85 41.24
N THR A 62 -24.70 7.35 42.46
CA THR A 62 -24.04 6.07 42.71
C THR A 62 -25.07 4.95 42.66
N ILE A 63 -24.98 4.06 41.68
CA ILE A 63 -25.87 2.92 41.46
C ILE A 63 -25.16 1.67 41.95
N ASP A 64 -25.54 1.16 43.14
CA ASP A 64 -24.89 -0.01 43.74
C ASP A 64 -25.67 -1.29 43.42
N LEU A 65 -25.17 -2.08 42.49
CA LEU A 65 -25.73 -3.36 42.02
C LEU A 65 -24.99 -4.57 42.56
N ARG A 66 -24.16 -4.44 43.62
CA ARG A 66 -23.43 -5.53 44.21
C ARG A 66 -24.38 -6.36 45.11
N ALA A 67 -24.25 -7.69 45.11
CA ALA A 67 -25.07 -8.54 45.95
C ALA A 67 -24.80 -8.34 47.45
N ASP A 68 -23.51 -8.16 47.82
CA ASP A 68 -23.04 -8.20 49.21
C ASP A 68 -22.69 -6.79 49.76
N SER A 69 -23.40 -5.75 49.37
CA SER A 69 -23.14 -4.41 49.87
C SER A 69 -23.89 -4.14 51.20
N ASP A 70 -23.18 -3.63 52.19
CA ASP A 70 -23.71 -3.31 53.52
C ASP A 70 -24.43 -1.95 53.62
N ARG A 71 -24.70 -1.27 52.51
CA ARG A 71 -25.36 0.04 52.49
C ARG A 71 -26.87 -0.14 52.77
N PRO A 72 -27.41 0.37 53.88
CA PRO A 72 -28.78 0.05 54.32
C PRO A 72 -29.89 0.66 53.48
N GLU A 73 -29.64 1.77 52.78
CA GLU A 73 -30.66 2.51 52.02
C GLU A 73 -30.61 2.29 50.50
N ARG A 74 -29.75 1.39 50.03
CA ARG A 74 -29.61 1.11 48.61
C ARG A 74 -30.82 0.42 48.01
N LEU A 75 -31.02 0.60 46.71
CA LEU A 75 -31.97 -0.18 45.93
C LEU A 75 -31.38 -1.60 45.67
N LEU A 76 -32.15 -2.64 45.95
CA LEU A 76 -31.72 -4.02 45.66
C LEU A 76 -31.58 -4.23 44.13
N PRO A 77 -30.56 -4.95 43.65
CA PRO A 77 -30.36 -5.17 42.22
C PRO A 77 -31.59 -5.76 41.52
N GLU A 78 -32.28 -6.70 42.13
CA GLU A 78 -33.49 -7.29 41.55
C GLU A 78 -34.64 -6.28 41.38
N GLN A 79 -34.83 -5.40 42.35
CA GLN A 79 -35.82 -4.33 42.26
C GLN A 79 -35.46 -3.32 41.16
N PHE A 80 -34.19 -2.94 41.07
CA PHE A 80 -33.68 -2.08 40.00
C PHE A 80 -34.03 -2.63 38.61
N TYR A 81 -33.69 -3.90 38.38
CA TYR A 81 -33.94 -4.53 37.07
C TYR A 81 -35.45 -4.74 36.84
N GLN A 82 -36.22 -5.13 37.82
CA GLN A 82 -37.67 -5.36 37.71
C GLN A 82 -38.39 -4.06 37.31
N ILE A 83 -38.11 -2.96 37.99
CA ILE A 83 -38.75 -1.68 37.76
C ILE A 83 -38.36 -1.13 36.39
N LEU A 84 -37.07 -1.07 36.11
CA LEU A 84 -36.60 -0.52 34.83
C LEU A 84 -37.00 -1.38 33.64
N SER A 85 -36.98 -2.71 33.74
CA SER A 85 -37.39 -3.59 32.65
C SER A 85 -38.85 -3.42 32.27
N THR A 86 -39.71 -3.19 33.24
CA THR A 86 -41.14 -2.95 33.02
C THR A 86 -41.36 -1.67 32.21
N GLU A 87 -40.73 -0.58 32.57
CA GLU A 87 -40.86 0.70 31.87
C GLU A 87 -40.20 0.68 30.49
N LEU A 88 -38.94 0.23 30.40
CA LEU A 88 -38.17 0.20 29.16
C LEU A 88 -38.72 -0.79 28.13
N SER A 89 -39.43 -1.84 28.56
CA SER A 89 -40.07 -2.81 27.65
C SER A 89 -41.37 -2.27 27.06
N SER A 90 -42.13 -1.52 27.87
CA SER A 90 -43.47 -1.06 27.50
C SER A 90 -43.45 0.11 26.54
N LYS A 91 -42.51 1.02 26.69
CA LYS A 91 -42.43 2.30 25.94
C LYS A 91 -41.01 2.54 25.39
N LYS A 92 -40.87 3.43 24.41
CA LYS A 92 -39.59 3.97 23.96
C LYS A 92 -39.15 5.05 24.95
N ILE A 93 -38.32 4.70 25.91
CA ILE A 93 -37.79 5.62 26.93
C ILE A 93 -36.27 5.57 26.88
N ASN A 94 -35.61 6.74 26.90
CA ASN A 94 -34.17 6.83 27.02
C ASN A 94 -33.73 6.57 28.46
N LEU A 95 -32.61 5.88 28.63
CA LEU A 95 -31.97 5.70 29.92
C LEU A 95 -30.68 6.50 29.97
N ASP A 96 -30.64 7.48 30.85
CA ASP A 96 -29.50 8.37 31.03
C ASP A 96 -28.80 8.08 32.36
N LEU A 97 -27.58 7.56 32.26
CA LEU A 97 -26.68 7.25 33.33
C LEU A 97 -25.44 8.15 33.36
N SER A 98 -25.50 9.29 32.66
CA SER A 98 -24.36 10.18 32.52
C SER A 98 -23.80 10.64 33.85
N ASP A 99 -22.48 10.78 33.92
CA ASP A 99 -21.75 11.24 35.11
C ASP A 99 -21.99 10.43 36.38
N SER A 100 -22.49 9.21 36.26
CA SER A 100 -22.81 8.31 37.38
C SER A 100 -21.76 7.23 37.62
N VAL A 101 -21.73 6.66 38.82
CA VAL A 101 -20.85 5.55 39.18
C VAL A 101 -21.67 4.27 39.37
N ILE A 102 -21.33 3.23 38.64
CA ILE A 102 -22.01 1.94 38.70
C ILE A 102 -21.13 0.92 39.42
N LEU A 103 -21.56 0.49 40.60
CA LEU A 103 -20.88 -0.52 41.39
C LEU A 103 -21.55 -1.87 41.17
N GLY A 104 -20.79 -2.90 40.79
CA GLY A 104 -21.29 -4.20 40.42
C GLY A 104 -21.72 -4.32 38.97
N THR A 105 -22.35 -5.42 38.60
CA THR A 105 -22.62 -5.77 37.18
C THR A 105 -23.86 -5.08 36.63
N LEU A 106 -23.72 -4.27 35.59
CA LEU A 106 -24.84 -3.78 34.79
C LEU A 106 -25.08 -4.69 33.59
N ALA A 107 -26.29 -5.32 33.52
CA ALA A 107 -26.65 -6.22 32.45
C ALA A 107 -27.84 -5.70 31.62
N THR A 108 -27.62 -5.19 30.41
CA THR A 108 -28.69 -4.67 29.52
C THR A 108 -29.65 -5.78 29.08
N ARG A 109 -29.20 -7.04 28.99
CA ARG A 109 -30.08 -8.18 28.70
C ARG A 109 -31.25 -8.33 29.70
N ARG A 110 -31.18 -7.72 30.88
CA ARG A 110 -32.24 -7.69 31.90
C ARG A 110 -33.11 -6.42 31.81
N LEU A 111 -32.73 -5.42 30.97
CA LEU A 111 -33.38 -4.12 30.91
C LEU A 111 -34.29 -3.91 29.69
N GLY A 112 -34.38 -4.87 28.79
CA GLY A 112 -35.10 -4.70 27.52
C GLY A 112 -36.13 -5.78 27.26
N LEU A 113 -36.86 -5.61 26.16
CA LEU A 113 -37.88 -6.59 25.72
C LEU A 113 -37.18 -7.79 25.03
N ARG A 114 -37.38 -8.99 25.58
CA ARG A 114 -36.91 -10.22 24.94
C ARG A 114 -37.80 -10.56 23.73
N SER A 115 -37.23 -10.60 22.56
CA SER A 115 -37.96 -10.87 21.31
C SER A 115 -37.15 -11.77 20.39
N PRO A 116 -37.77 -12.77 19.72
CA PRO A 116 -37.14 -13.48 18.63
C PRO A 116 -37.09 -12.57 17.40
N LEU A 117 -35.91 -12.17 17.00
CA LEU A 117 -35.72 -11.18 15.96
C LEU A 117 -36.12 -11.61 14.53
N TYR A 118 -36.31 -12.90 14.31
CA TYR A 118 -36.56 -13.50 13.00
C TYR A 118 -37.83 -14.36 12.92
N GLY A 119 -38.73 -14.27 13.92
CA GLY A 119 -40.03 -14.91 13.87
C GLY A 119 -41.07 -14.16 13.03
N GLN A 120 -42.15 -14.82 12.62
CA GLN A 120 -43.27 -14.22 11.88
C GLN A 120 -44.08 -13.21 12.71
N SER A 121 -44.00 -13.28 14.04
CA SER A 121 -44.65 -12.35 14.96
C SER A 121 -43.65 -11.47 15.67
N LEU A 122 -43.36 -10.31 15.08
CA LEU A 122 -42.76 -9.23 15.87
C LEU A 122 -43.75 -8.82 16.95
N SER A 123 -43.21 -8.57 18.15
CA SER A 123 -44.05 -8.23 19.31
C SER A 123 -45.02 -7.08 19.00
N PRO A 124 -46.30 -7.18 19.34
CA PRO A 124 -47.27 -6.09 19.12
C PRO A 124 -46.95 -4.82 19.94
N LEU A 125 -45.92 -4.85 20.77
CA LEU A 125 -45.45 -3.72 21.56
C LEU A 125 -44.58 -2.72 20.76
N PHE A 126 -44.11 -3.11 19.57
CA PHE A 126 -43.30 -2.19 18.72
C PHE A 126 -44.15 -1.20 17.98
N ASN A 127 -43.74 0.04 17.93
CA ASN A 127 -44.33 1.08 17.07
C ASN A 127 -44.06 0.81 15.58
N PRO A 128 -44.91 1.32 14.67
CA PRO A 128 -44.70 1.13 13.22
C PRO A 128 -43.30 1.55 12.73
N THR A 129 -42.77 2.67 13.25
CA THR A 129 -41.43 3.19 12.90
C THR A 129 -40.31 2.26 13.39
N GLU A 130 -40.46 1.65 14.53
CA GLU A 130 -39.51 0.66 15.07
C GLU A 130 -39.53 -0.64 14.25
N LEU A 131 -40.74 -1.08 13.83
CA LEU A 131 -40.90 -2.24 12.96
C LEU A 131 -40.26 -2.03 11.59
N GLU A 132 -40.45 -0.87 10.99
CA GLU A 132 -39.77 -0.50 9.72
C GLU A 132 -38.25 -0.50 9.88
N GLN A 133 -37.76 0.03 10.99
CA GLN A 133 -36.32 0.06 11.29
C GLN A 133 -35.76 -1.37 11.44
N ILE A 134 -36.43 -2.22 12.23
CA ILE A 134 -36.03 -3.63 12.40
C ILE A 134 -36.08 -4.38 11.06
N GLN A 135 -37.09 -4.15 10.23
CA GLN A 135 -37.19 -4.77 8.91
C GLN A 135 -36.09 -4.28 7.96
N ARG A 136 -35.76 -3.00 7.96
CA ARG A 136 -34.66 -2.42 7.20
C ARG A 136 -33.32 -3.04 7.60
N ASP A 137 -33.06 -3.14 8.89
CA ASP A 137 -31.80 -3.70 9.40
C ASP A 137 -31.73 -5.21 9.13
N ARG A 138 -32.86 -5.91 9.18
CA ARG A 138 -32.97 -7.31 8.77
C ARG A 138 -32.65 -7.49 7.27
N ASN A 139 -33.18 -6.65 6.41
CA ASN A 139 -32.92 -6.72 4.98
C ASN A 139 -31.44 -6.44 4.69
N ARG A 140 -30.83 -5.46 5.36
CA ARG A 140 -29.37 -5.22 5.31
C ARG A 140 -28.58 -6.45 5.77
N LEU A 141 -28.98 -7.07 6.88
CA LEU A 141 -28.32 -8.28 7.36
C LEU A 141 -28.44 -9.43 6.36
N LEU A 142 -29.58 -9.63 5.73
CA LEU A 142 -29.75 -10.66 4.70
C LEU A 142 -28.84 -10.42 3.49
N GLN A 143 -28.70 -9.17 3.03
CA GLN A 143 -27.75 -8.81 1.98
C GLN A 143 -26.29 -9.10 2.42
N LEU A 144 -25.91 -8.72 3.62
CA LEU A 144 -24.59 -8.97 4.17
C LEU A 144 -24.32 -10.47 4.43
N SER A 145 -25.35 -11.25 4.77
CA SER A 145 -25.25 -12.69 5.02
C SER A 145 -24.89 -13.49 3.77
N GLN A 146 -25.16 -12.95 2.58
CA GLN A 146 -24.72 -13.57 1.33
C GLN A 146 -23.20 -13.54 1.19
N LEU A 147 -22.53 -12.59 1.85
CA LEU A 147 -21.07 -12.37 1.80
C LEU A 147 -20.32 -13.16 2.88
N SER A 148 -20.99 -13.62 3.94
CA SER A 148 -20.33 -14.27 5.07
C SER A 148 -21.12 -15.47 5.63
N ARG A 149 -20.41 -16.60 5.81
CA ARG A 149 -20.99 -17.81 6.37
C ARG A 149 -21.44 -17.62 7.84
N SER A 150 -20.69 -16.85 8.63
CA SER A 150 -21.03 -16.56 10.03
C SER A 150 -22.33 -15.77 10.16
N LEU A 151 -22.57 -14.81 9.27
CA LEU A 151 -23.82 -14.05 9.22
C LEU A 151 -25.00 -14.89 8.71
N ARG A 152 -24.77 -15.85 7.80
CA ARG A 152 -25.82 -16.80 7.37
C ARG A 152 -26.34 -17.64 8.51
N LEU A 153 -25.46 -18.09 9.41
CA LEU A 153 -25.88 -18.85 10.60
C LEU A 153 -26.72 -18.00 11.56
N GLN A 154 -26.40 -16.71 11.68
CA GLN A 154 -27.17 -15.77 12.52
C GLN A 154 -28.52 -15.38 11.88
N ALA A 155 -28.64 -15.43 10.56
CA ALA A 155 -29.85 -15.10 9.80
C ALA A 155 -30.78 -16.32 9.58
N SER A 156 -30.39 -17.52 10.06
CA SER A 156 -31.18 -18.75 9.81
C SER A 156 -32.49 -18.75 10.56
N PRO A 157 -33.62 -19.05 9.89
CA PRO A 157 -34.93 -19.16 10.55
C PRO A 157 -35.05 -20.33 11.50
N GLN A 158 -34.14 -21.32 11.41
CA GLN A 158 -34.21 -22.57 12.17
C GLN A 158 -33.77 -22.45 13.64
N ASN A 159 -33.03 -21.38 13.98
CA ASN A 159 -32.66 -21.06 15.36
C ASN A 159 -32.89 -19.56 15.60
N PRO A 160 -34.09 -19.15 16.06
CA PRO A 160 -34.35 -17.74 16.31
C PRO A 160 -33.48 -17.27 17.47
N LEU A 161 -32.49 -16.42 17.17
CA LEU A 161 -31.70 -15.72 18.16
C LEU A 161 -32.64 -14.87 19.02
N GLN A 162 -32.76 -15.21 20.28
CA GLN A 162 -33.43 -14.34 21.23
C GLN A 162 -32.49 -13.22 21.64
N LEU A 163 -32.83 -12.00 21.23
CA LEU A 163 -32.12 -10.78 21.62
C LEU A 163 -32.98 -9.98 22.58
N THR A 164 -32.32 -9.25 23.45
CA THR A 164 -32.98 -8.21 24.23
C THR A 164 -33.03 -6.94 23.40
N VAL A 165 -34.20 -6.41 23.12
CA VAL A 165 -34.38 -5.16 22.37
C VAL A 165 -34.42 -3.98 23.33
N PHE A 166 -33.49 -3.07 23.22
CA PHE A 166 -33.43 -1.82 23.91
C PHE A 166 -33.94 -0.70 22.99
N ARG A 167 -35.10 -0.13 23.30
CA ARG A 167 -35.89 0.74 22.39
C ARG A 167 -35.40 2.17 22.37
N GLY A 168 -35.12 2.77 23.54
CA GLY A 168 -34.63 4.12 23.73
C GLY A 168 -33.13 4.26 23.53
N SER A 169 -32.61 5.47 23.69
CA SER A 169 -31.17 5.68 23.74
C SER A 169 -30.60 5.26 25.10
N LEU A 170 -29.41 4.64 25.04
CA LEU A 170 -28.60 4.35 26.23
C LEU A 170 -27.50 5.43 26.30
N ILE A 171 -27.54 6.25 27.35
CA ILE A 171 -26.61 7.38 27.53
C ILE A 171 -25.73 7.08 28.74
N LEU A 172 -24.42 6.91 28.47
CA LEU A 172 -23.37 6.54 29.42
C LEU A 172 -22.24 7.57 29.41
N GLN A 173 -22.55 8.84 29.13
CA GLN A 173 -21.53 9.86 29.02
C GLN A 173 -20.81 10.05 30.36
N ASN A 174 -19.46 9.96 30.34
CA ASN A 174 -18.61 10.05 31.53
C ASN A 174 -19.03 9.10 32.68
N THR A 175 -19.77 8.05 32.40
CA THR A 175 -20.18 7.05 33.41
C THR A 175 -18.99 6.19 33.79
N GLU A 176 -18.84 5.92 35.09
CA GLU A 176 -17.78 5.05 35.61
C GLU A 176 -18.37 3.69 36.02
N PHE A 177 -17.91 2.63 35.36
CA PHE A 177 -18.25 1.27 35.64
C PHE A 177 -17.13 0.63 36.49
N VAL A 178 -17.36 0.43 37.75
CA VAL A 178 -16.41 -0.20 38.70
C VAL A 178 -16.49 -1.72 38.62
N GLY A 179 -17.65 -2.26 38.23
CA GLY A 179 -17.87 -3.69 38.01
C GLY A 179 -18.08 -4.03 36.54
N GLU A 180 -18.36 -5.29 36.25
CA GLU A 180 -18.55 -5.82 34.90
C GLU A 180 -19.71 -5.13 34.14
N GLY A 181 -19.50 -4.86 32.87
CA GLY A 181 -20.54 -4.40 31.93
C GLY A 181 -21.00 -5.52 31.02
N ASP A 182 -22.23 -6.06 31.22
CA ASP A 182 -22.81 -7.06 30.32
C ASP A 182 -23.87 -6.42 29.40
N PHE A 183 -23.43 -6.04 28.21
CA PHE A 183 -24.25 -5.48 27.12
C PHE A 183 -24.48 -6.51 26.01
N SER A 184 -24.20 -7.78 26.28
CA SER A 184 -24.20 -8.83 25.26
C SER A 184 -25.61 -9.12 24.73
N ASN A 185 -25.69 -9.59 23.49
CA ASN A 185 -26.93 -10.01 22.84
C ASN A 185 -28.07 -8.98 22.92
N THR A 186 -27.72 -7.68 22.90
CA THR A 186 -28.69 -6.57 22.99
C THR A 186 -28.81 -5.89 21.63
N PHE A 187 -30.05 -5.62 21.20
CA PHE A 187 -30.34 -4.84 20.01
C PHE A 187 -30.75 -3.42 20.38
N PHE A 188 -29.86 -2.49 20.22
CA PHE A 188 -30.08 -1.07 20.44
C PHE A 188 -30.75 -0.45 19.22
N LEU A 189 -32.04 -0.09 19.31
CA LEU A 189 -32.78 0.56 18.22
C LEU A 189 -32.49 2.06 18.12
N SER A 190 -32.12 2.69 19.21
CA SER A 190 -31.73 4.10 19.29
C SER A 190 -30.23 4.23 19.53
N PRO A 191 -29.64 5.43 19.42
CA PRO A 191 -28.21 5.64 19.62
C PRO A 191 -27.72 5.20 21.01
N VAL A 192 -26.47 4.74 21.05
CA VAL A 192 -25.70 4.49 22.26
C VAL A 192 -24.62 5.56 22.38
N TYR A 193 -24.64 6.29 23.49
CA TYR A 193 -23.72 7.37 23.79
C TYR A 193 -22.83 7.01 24.97
N GLY A 194 -21.64 6.53 24.73
CA GLY A 194 -20.65 6.16 25.72
C GLY A 194 -19.42 7.06 25.75
N GLN A 195 -19.55 8.34 25.29
CA GLN A 195 -18.42 9.25 25.27
C GLN A 195 -17.86 9.47 26.67
N GLY A 196 -16.53 9.32 26.80
CA GLY A 196 -15.84 9.55 28.07
C GLY A 196 -16.15 8.52 29.16
N ALA A 197 -16.89 7.44 28.85
CA ALA A 197 -17.18 6.40 29.80
C ALA A 197 -15.91 5.64 30.23
N ILE A 198 -15.81 5.27 31.50
CA ILE A 198 -14.69 4.55 32.08
C ILE A 198 -15.18 3.15 32.51
N PHE A 199 -14.62 2.13 31.88
CA PHE A 199 -14.89 0.74 32.20
C PHE A 199 -13.68 0.16 32.94
N GLN A 200 -13.80 0.02 34.27
CA GLN A 200 -12.70 -0.46 35.10
C GLN A 200 -12.55 -1.98 35.09
N ASP A 201 -13.62 -2.71 34.76
CA ASP A 201 -13.66 -4.16 34.72
C ASP A 201 -14.03 -4.68 33.33
N TYR A 202 -14.10 -6.00 33.17
CA TYR A 202 -14.48 -6.67 31.95
C TYR A 202 -15.79 -6.15 31.36
N THR A 203 -15.80 -5.91 30.06
CA THR A 203 -16.97 -5.38 29.37
C THR A 203 -17.33 -6.23 28.17
N ASP A 204 -18.56 -6.75 28.13
CA ASP A 204 -19.05 -7.63 27.06
C ASP A 204 -20.17 -6.98 26.24
N TRP A 205 -19.90 -6.69 24.96
CA TRP A 205 -20.87 -6.28 23.95
C TRP A 205 -21.15 -7.38 22.93
N SER A 206 -20.67 -8.60 23.13
CA SER A 206 -20.72 -9.68 22.14
C SER A 206 -22.14 -9.96 21.64
N GLY A 207 -22.28 -10.12 20.33
CA GLY A 207 -23.56 -10.39 19.66
C GLY A 207 -24.54 -9.23 19.64
N SER A 208 -24.14 -8.05 20.12
CA SER A 208 -25.01 -6.87 20.13
C SER A 208 -25.15 -6.23 18.75
N ARG A 209 -26.24 -5.51 18.56
CA ARG A 209 -26.60 -4.84 17.31
C ARG A 209 -26.93 -3.39 17.58
N PHE A 210 -26.35 -2.52 16.78
CA PHE A 210 -26.52 -1.07 16.88
C PHE A 210 -27.20 -0.57 15.60
N SER A 211 -28.50 -0.26 15.68
CA SER A 211 -29.27 0.21 14.53
C SER A 211 -28.87 1.61 14.09
N GLN A 212 -28.48 2.44 15.03
CA GLN A 212 -28.08 3.83 14.84
C GLN A 212 -26.63 4.07 15.31
N LEU A 213 -26.30 5.32 15.65
CA LEU A 213 -24.99 5.72 16.13
C LEU A 213 -24.57 4.95 17.39
N ALA A 214 -23.37 4.38 17.37
CA ALA A 214 -22.67 3.87 18.55
C ALA A 214 -21.42 4.73 18.77
N ASN A 215 -21.43 5.56 19.81
CA ASN A 215 -20.38 6.51 20.10
C ASN A 215 -19.69 6.21 21.41
N PHE A 216 -18.43 5.77 21.33
CA PHE A 216 -17.53 5.48 22.45
C PHE A 216 -16.29 6.36 22.42
N SER A 217 -16.37 7.56 21.82
CA SER A 217 -15.21 8.44 21.73
C SER A 217 -14.72 8.88 23.12
N ASN A 218 -13.41 8.99 23.26
CA ASN A 218 -12.73 9.34 24.52
C ASN A 218 -13.00 8.37 25.68
N SER A 219 -13.54 7.17 25.44
CA SER A 219 -13.78 6.17 26.47
C SER A 219 -12.48 5.47 26.89
N LEU A 220 -12.47 4.95 28.11
CA LEU A 220 -11.36 4.20 28.69
C LEU A 220 -11.81 2.80 29.09
N PHE A 221 -11.24 1.78 28.48
CA PHE A 221 -11.41 0.38 28.87
C PHE A 221 -10.13 -0.09 29.57
N GLN A 222 -10.21 -0.22 30.91
CA GLN A 222 -9.05 -0.59 31.73
C GLN A 222 -8.78 -2.09 31.71
N GLN A 223 -9.82 -2.89 31.53
CA GLN A 223 -9.73 -4.34 31.39
C GLN A 223 -10.15 -4.77 29.99
N ARG A 224 -10.18 -6.08 29.78
CA ARG A 224 -10.56 -6.69 28.51
C ARG A 224 -11.96 -6.27 28.08
N VAL A 225 -12.10 -5.90 26.79
CA VAL A 225 -13.42 -5.62 26.20
C VAL A 225 -13.64 -6.49 24.95
N THR A 226 -14.87 -6.95 24.79
CA THR A 226 -15.24 -7.74 23.61
C THR A 226 -16.48 -7.20 22.93
N PHE A 227 -16.37 -7.00 21.61
CA PHE A 227 -17.42 -6.66 20.65
C PHE A 227 -17.57 -7.77 19.59
N LYS A 228 -17.32 -9.02 19.95
CA LYS A 228 -17.37 -10.15 19.01
C LYS A 228 -18.77 -10.32 18.43
N ASN A 229 -18.84 -10.62 17.12
CA ASN A 229 -20.10 -10.87 16.42
C ASN A 229 -21.09 -9.70 16.50
N CYS A 230 -20.63 -8.46 16.74
CA CYS A 230 -21.48 -7.27 16.73
C CYS A 230 -21.85 -6.86 15.30
N ILE A 231 -22.99 -6.16 15.17
CA ILE A 231 -23.42 -5.56 13.92
C ILE A 231 -23.71 -4.09 14.16
N PHE A 232 -22.93 -3.23 13.53
CA PHE A 232 -23.12 -1.78 13.52
C PHE A 232 -23.79 -1.39 12.21
N PHE A 233 -25.09 -1.16 12.21
CA PHE A 233 -25.84 -0.69 11.04
C PHE A 233 -25.64 0.81 10.80
N GLY A 234 -25.50 1.59 11.87
CA GLY A 234 -25.19 3.00 11.84
C GLY A 234 -23.68 3.28 12.03
N LYS A 235 -23.32 4.56 12.02
CA LYS A 235 -21.95 5.01 12.25
C LYS A 235 -21.46 4.54 13.63
N SER A 236 -20.19 4.16 13.69
CA SER A 236 -19.51 3.79 14.93
C SER A 236 -18.30 4.68 15.15
N ASN A 237 -18.20 5.25 16.35
CA ASN A 237 -17.16 6.20 16.70
C ASN A 237 -16.42 5.72 17.96
N PHE A 238 -15.14 5.35 17.76
CA PHE A 238 -14.19 4.98 18.81
C PHE A 238 -13.00 5.92 18.83
N ASN A 239 -13.19 7.20 18.41
CA ASN A 239 -12.09 8.15 18.34
C ASN A 239 -11.53 8.44 19.73
N ARG A 240 -10.18 8.43 19.85
CA ARG A 240 -9.45 8.68 21.09
C ARG A 240 -9.80 7.69 22.21
N THR A 241 -10.38 6.55 21.88
CA THR A 241 -10.66 5.49 22.86
C THR A 241 -9.35 4.83 23.28
N GLN A 242 -9.22 4.55 24.58
CA GLN A 242 -8.07 3.87 25.14
C GLN A 242 -8.43 2.45 25.55
N PHE A 243 -7.75 1.46 24.97
CA PHE A 243 -7.88 0.05 25.30
C PHE A 243 -6.60 -0.39 26.03
N GLN A 244 -6.64 -0.48 27.36
CA GLN A 244 -5.46 -0.82 28.18
C GLN A 244 -5.17 -2.33 28.21
N GLN A 245 -6.15 -3.17 27.88
CA GLN A 245 -6.01 -4.61 27.75
C GLN A 245 -6.51 -5.10 26.39
N ASP A 246 -6.66 -6.40 26.24
CA ASP A 246 -7.09 -7.02 24.99
C ASP A 246 -8.46 -6.51 24.54
N MET A 247 -8.58 -6.16 23.27
CA MET A 247 -9.81 -5.76 22.61
C MET A 247 -10.13 -6.72 21.47
N SER A 248 -11.39 -7.15 21.33
CA SER A 248 -11.79 -8.02 20.24
C SER A 248 -13.08 -7.55 19.56
N LEU A 249 -13.01 -7.34 18.26
CA LEU A 249 -14.12 -7.11 17.32
C LEU A 249 -14.31 -8.30 16.36
N ALA A 250 -13.73 -9.45 16.70
CA ALA A 250 -13.70 -10.59 15.80
C ALA A 250 -15.09 -10.96 15.25
N SER A 251 -15.18 -11.17 13.94
CA SER A 251 -16.41 -11.53 13.20
C SER A 251 -17.53 -10.48 13.26
N SER A 252 -17.23 -9.23 13.56
CA SER A 252 -18.20 -8.13 13.58
C SER A 252 -18.37 -7.50 12.19
N VAL A 253 -19.44 -6.74 12.01
CA VAL A 253 -19.81 -6.07 10.76
C VAL A 253 -20.06 -4.60 11.02
N PHE A 254 -19.41 -3.75 10.25
CA PHE A 254 -19.66 -2.32 10.16
C PHE A 254 -20.32 -2.02 8.81
N ALA A 255 -21.63 -1.76 8.82
CA ALA A 255 -22.39 -1.45 7.61
C ALA A 255 -22.27 0.03 7.21
N ASP A 256 -21.84 0.89 8.10
CA ASP A 256 -21.55 2.30 7.90
C ASP A 256 -20.12 2.61 8.38
N VAL A 257 -19.71 3.88 8.33
CA VAL A 257 -18.36 4.33 8.68
C VAL A 257 -17.97 3.92 10.10
N ALA A 258 -16.79 3.32 10.21
CA ALA A 258 -16.15 2.98 11.46
C ALA A 258 -14.93 3.88 11.69
N SER A 259 -14.94 4.67 12.76
CA SER A 259 -13.86 5.59 13.08
C SER A 259 -13.20 5.22 14.40
N PHE A 260 -11.88 5.00 14.33
CA PHE A 260 -10.97 4.72 15.45
C PHE A 260 -9.84 5.76 15.50
N ASN A 261 -10.06 6.95 14.94
CA ASN A 261 -9.03 7.98 14.84
C ASN A 261 -8.43 8.30 16.22
N GLN A 262 -7.10 8.30 16.32
CA GLN A 262 -6.36 8.55 17.56
C GLN A 262 -6.64 7.53 18.69
N ALA A 263 -7.20 6.36 18.38
CA ALA A 263 -7.38 5.32 19.38
C ALA A 263 -6.03 4.68 19.77
N ASN A 264 -5.94 4.22 21.01
CA ASN A 264 -4.75 3.57 21.58
C ASN A 264 -5.06 2.14 21.98
N PHE A 265 -4.28 1.20 21.46
CA PHE A 265 -4.39 -0.24 21.74
C PHE A 265 -3.13 -0.70 22.46
N ALA A 266 -3.19 -0.79 23.79
CA ALA A 266 -2.03 -1.13 24.61
C ALA A 266 -1.65 -2.62 24.51
N ARG A 267 -2.62 -3.49 24.19
CA ARG A 267 -2.41 -4.94 24.03
C ARG A 267 -2.99 -5.47 22.73
N LEU A 268 -3.33 -6.77 22.70
CA LEU A 268 -3.89 -7.42 21.52
C LEU A 268 -5.17 -6.72 21.05
N ALA A 269 -5.18 -6.33 19.77
CA ALA A 269 -6.36 -5.84 19.08
C ALA A 269 -6.79 -6.81 17.98
N ASP A 270 -7.90 -7.47 18.19
CA ASP A 270 -8.41 -8.55 17.35
C ASP A 270 -9.56 -8.12 16.45
N PHE A 271 -9.27 -7.84 15.19
CA PHE A 271 -10.21 -7.51 14.12
C PHE A 271 -10.38 -8.66 13.11
N ARG A 272 -10.09 -9.89 13.49
CA ARG A 272 -10.19 -11.03 12.57
C ARG A 272 -11.60 -11.23 12.05
N ARG A 273 -11.72 -11.46 10.73
CA ARG A 273 -13.01 -11.69 10.05
C ARG A 273 -14.00 -10.52 10.18
N VAL A 274 -13.54 -9.33 10.47
CA VAL A 274 -14.38 -8.13 10.48
C VAL A 274 -14.73 -7.74 9.06
N GLN A 275 -15.96 -7.27 8.84
CA GLN A 275 -16.42 -6.77 7.55
C GLN A 275 -16.69 -5.27 7.65
N PHE A 276 -15.94 -4.49 6.89
CA PHE A 276 -16.13 -3.04 6.75
C PHE A 276 -16.79 -2.77 5.39
N GLN A 277 -18.06 -2.39 5.40
CA GLN A 277 -18.82 -2.08 4.17
C GLN A 277 -18.62 -0.63 3.72
N ALA A 278 -18.29 0.26 4.63
CA ALA A 278 -17.94 1.65 4.39
C ALA A 278 -16.47 1.90 4.78
N ASN A 279 -16.05 3.17 4.77
CA ASN A 279 -14.70 3.55 5.14
C ASN A 279 -14.38 3.16 6.59
N ALA A 280 -13.16 2.65 6.79
CA ALA A 280 -12.59 2.37 8.10
C ALA A 280 -11.41 3.32 8.36
N ASP A 281 -11.53 4.14 9.40
CA ASP A 281 -10.53 5.14 9.74
C ASP A 281 -9.80 4.78 11.04
N PHE A 282 -8.53 4.40 10.92
CA PHE A 282 -7.59 4.14 11.99
C PHE A 282 -6.41 5.14 11.94
N SER A 283 -6.65 6.34 11.44
CA SER A 283 -5.59 7.35 11.36
C SER A 283 -5.11 7.76 12.75
N GLN A 284 -3.80 7.99 12.87
CA GLN A 284 -3.15 8.43 14.11
C GLN A 284 -3.31 7.47 15.30
N THR A 285 -3.60 6.20 15.02
CA THR A 285 -3.71 5.16 16.05
C THR A 285 -2.34 4.68 16.54
N GLN A 286 -2.30 4.24 17.79
CA GLN A 286 -1.11 3.63 18.40
C GLN A 286 -1.38 2.19 18.78
N TRP A 287 -0.52 1.28 18.31
CA TRP A 287 -0.63 -0.15 18.51
C TRP A 287 0.66 -0.66 19.17
N HIS A 288 0.60 -0.86 20.48
CA HIS A 288 1.78 -1.27 21.26
C HIS A 288 2.07 -2.77 21.17
N GLN A 289 1.08 -3.58 20.84
CA GLN A 289 1.22 -5.01 20.61
C GLN A 289 0.54 -5.42 19.29
N VAL A 290 0.13 -6.67 19.19
CA VAL A 290 -0.35 -7.32 17.98
C VAL A 290 -1.68 -6.73 17.48
N ALA A 291 -1.73 -6.33 16.22
CA ALA A 291 -2.92 -5.92 15.48
C ALA A 291 -3.31 -6.99 14.46
N LEU A 292 -4.44 -7.68 14.66
CA LEU A 292 -4.89 -8.78 13.80
C LEU A 292 -6.09 -8.37 12.94
N PHE A 293 -5.89 -8.27 11.63
CA PHE A 293 -6.93 -8.06 10.62
C PHE A 293 -7.08 -9.27 9.68
N ASN A 294 -6.69 -10.48 10.14
CA ASN A 294 -6.70 -11.66 9.29
C ASN A 294 -8.13 -12.01 8.85
N LYS A 295 -8.28 -12.32 7.56
CA LYS A 295 -9.58 -12.65 6.93
C LYS A 295 -10.62 -11.52 7.01
N SER A 296 -10.18 -10.28 7.25
CA SER A 296 -11.07 -9.11 7.20
C SER A 296 -11.38 -8.71 5.77
N ASN A 297 -12.55 -8.11 5.58
CA ASN A 297 -12.98 -7.62 4.27
C ASN A 297 -13.24 -6.11 4.31
N PHE A 298 -12.51 -5.36 3.49
CA PHE A 298 -12.64 -3.92 3.33
C PHE A 298 -13.25 -3.60 1.95
N VAL A 299 -14.54 -3.28 1.94
CA VAL A 299 -15.26 -2.95 0.71
C VAL A 299 -14.96 -1.53 0.25
N GLN A 300 -14.74 -0.61 1.19
CA GLN A 300 -14.31 0.76 0.95
C GLN A 300 -12.88 0.97 1.49
N SER A 301 -12.41 2.22 1.48
CA SER A 301 -11.04 2.58 1.83
C SER A 301 -10.74 2.35 3.31
N LEU A 302 -9.51 1.87 3.56
CA LEU A 302 -8.91 1.76 4.89
C LEU A 302 -7.86 2.86 5.06
N PHE A 303 -8.01 3.67 6.10
CA PHE A 303 -7.06 4.72 6.47
C PHE A 303 -6.29 4.31 7.71
N LEU A 304 -4.97 4.22 7.56
CA LEU A 304 -4.00 3.97 8.62
C LEU A 304 -2.96 5.12 8.65
N THR A 305 -3.37 6.31 8.18
CA THR A 305 -2.48 7.48 8.06
C THR A 305 -1.90 7.85 9.42
N ASP A 306 -0.57 8.06 9.46
CA ASP A 306 0.17 8.41 10.69
C ASP A 306 -0.02 7.40 11.85
N ALA A 307 -0.42 6.16 11.56
CA ALA A 307 -0.54 5.12 12.56
C ALA A 307 0.84 4.53 12.95
N VAL A 308 0.99 4.14 14.20
CA VAL A 308 2.24 3.56 14.72
C VAL A 308 2.00 2.12 15.14
N PHE A 309 2.74 1.18 14.54
CA PHE A 309 2.70 -0.25 14.86
C PHE A 309 4.04 -0.66 15.47
N GLU A 310 4.05 -0.91 16.77
CA GLU A 310 5.27 -1.31 17.50
C GLU A 310 5.56 -2.80 17.35
N ASP A 311 4.53 -3.63 17.17
CA ASP A 311 4.64 -5.07 17.00
C ASP A 311 3.96 -5.54 15.69
N LEU A 312 3.46 -6.75 15.63
CA LEU A 312 2.89 -7.38 14.43
C LEU A 312 1.60 -6.71 13.96
N LEU A 313 1.61 -6.26 12.71
CA LEU A 313 0.42 -5.90 11.93
C LEU A 313 0.11 -7.03 10.93
N ALA A 314 -0.97 -7.78 11.14
CA ALA A 314 -1.31 -8.94 10.32
C ALA A 314 -2.60 -8.73 9.51
N PHE A 315 -2.48 -8.77 8.18
CA PHE A 315 -3.60 -8.75 7.22
C PHE A 315 -3.77 -10.08 6.46
N ARG A 316 -3.23 -11.16 6.98
CA ARG A 316 -3.25 -12.44 6.27
C ARG A 316 -4.65 -12.82 5.81
N GLU A 317 -4.79 -13.21 4.54
CA GLU A 317 -6.07 -13.56 3.89
C GLU A 317 -7.12 -12.42 3.91
N ALA A 318 -6.72 -11.18 4.15
CA ALA A 318 -7.62 -10.03 4.08
C ALA A 318 -7.97 -9.68 2.63
N GLN A 319 -9.10 -9.01 2.44
CA GLN A 319 -9.60 -8.60 1.12
C GLN A 319 -9.75 -7.08 1.08
N PHE A 320 -9.13 -6.45 0.07
CA PHE A 320 -9.24 -5.00 -0.16
C PHE A 320 -9.87 -4.73 -1.52
N SER A 321 -11.02 -4.04 -1.51
CA SER A 321 -11.70 -3.63 -2.75
C SER A 321 -11.33 -2.21 -3.19
N GLN A 322 -10.85 -1.38 -2.28
CA GLN A 322 -10.47 0.02 -2.48
C GLN A 322 -9.07 0.30 -1.89
N PRO A 323 -8.49 1.48 -2.13
CA PRO A 323 -7.17 1.84 -1.64
C PRO A 323 -7.02 1.77 -0.11
N VAL A 324 -5.82 1.36 0.32
CA VAL A 324 -5.38 1.39 1.72
C VAL A 324 -4.30 2.45 1.87
N SER A 325 -4.47 3.38 2.80
CA SER A 325 -3.50 4.44 3.10
C SER A 325 -2.67 4.10 4.33
N LEU A 326 -1.38 3.89 4.12
CA LEU A 326 -0.34 3.82 5.16
C LEU A 326 0.53 5.10 5.14
N LEU A 327 -0.01 6.21 4.63
CA LEU A 327 0.69 7.48 4.51
C LEU A 327 1.23 7.94 5.88
N GLY A 328 2.54 8.16 5.98
CA GLY A 328 3.18 8.65 7.20
C GLY A 328 3.24 7.66 8.36
N SER A 329 2.71 6.45 8.21
CA SER A 329 2.69 5.44 9.27
C SER A 329 4.09 4.96 9.64
N SER A 330 4.22 4.30 10.78
CA SER A 330 5.47 3.69 11.26
C SER A 330 5.26 2.20 11.51
N ILE A 331 6.06 1.35 10.87
CA ILE A 331 6.11 -0.10 11.12
C ILE A 331 7.45 -0.41 11.78
N LEU A 332 7.43 -0.71 13.08
CA LEU A 332 8.64 -0.90 13.87
C LEU A 332 9.03 -2.38 14.05
N SER A 333 8.11 -3.32 13.76
CA SER A 333 8.35 -4.75 13.83
C SER A 333 7.91 -5.43 12.52
N ARG A 334 6.81 -6.13 12.47
CA ARG A 334 6.42 -6.92 11.30
C ARG A 334 5.08 -6.50 10.72
N ALA A 335 5.01 -6.35 9.39
CA ALA A 335 3.76 -6.25 8.64
C ALA A 335 3.59 -7.46 7.73
N ASP A 336 2.49 -8.21 7.90
CA ASP A 336 2.20 -9.44 7.17
C ASP A 336 0.97 -9.27 6.27
N PHE A 337 1.21 -9.19 4.97
CA PHE A 337 0.21 -9.13 3.90
C PHE A 337 0.15 -10.44 3.10
N SER A 338 0.49 -11.57 3.72
CA SER A 338 0.45 -12.87 3.03
C SER A 338 -0.99 -13.27 2.71
N ASP A 339 -1.18 -13.86 1.53
CA ASP A 339 -2.47 -14.34 1.03
C ASP A 339 -3.56 -13.26 0.91
N VAL A 340 -3.15 -11.96 0.89
CA VAL A 340 -4.06 -10.83 0.73
C VAL A 340 -4.58 -10.76 -0.70
N SER A 341 -5.88 -10.49 -0.82
CA SER A 341 -6.55 -10.28 -2.10
C SER A 341 -6.81 -8.80 -2.35
N PHE A 342 -6.25 -8.25 -3.43
CA PHE A 342 -6.49 -6.89 -3.89
C PHE A 342 -7.36 -6.89 -5.14
N SER A 343 -8.46 -6.15 -5.14
CA SER A 343 -9.22 -5.90 -6.35
C SER A 343 -8.41 -5.04 -7.34
N GLN A 344 -8.95 -4.84 -8.54
CA GLN A 344 -8.27 -4.10 -9.60
C GLN A 344 -7.89 -2.67 -9.18
N ASN A 345 -8.76 -2.00 -8.44
CA ASN A 345 -8.58 -0.61 -8.02
C ASN A 345 -7.86 -0.46 -6.66
N ALA A 346 -7.62 -1.57 -5.95
CA ALA A 346 -6.99 -1.54 -4.65
C ALA A 346 -5.46 -1.49 -4.75
N TYR A 347 -4.87 -0.64 -3.91
CA TYR A 347 -3.42 -0.49 -3.76
C TYR A 347 -3.08 -0.04 -2.34
N LEU A 348 -1.82 -0.18 -1.95
CA LEU A 348 -1.27 0.30 -0.69
C LEU A 348 -0.49 1.60 -0.93
N ASN A 349 -0.99 2.73 -0.45
CA ASN A 349 -0.23 3.97 -0.45
C ASN A 349 0.72 3.98 0.75
N ILE A 350 2.01 3.86 0.47
CA ILE A 350 3.09 3.81 1.47
C ILE A 350 3.95 5.07 1.47
N ALA A 351 3.45 6.17 0.94
CA ALA A 351 4.20 7.43 0.95
C ALA A 351 4.59 7.83 2.38
N SER A 352 5.83 8.24 2.56
CA SER A 352 6.38 8.65 3.87
C SER A 352 6.28 7.58 4.99
N LEU A 353 6.06 6.32 4.64
CA LEU A 353 6.07 5.22 5.60
C LEU A 353 7.45 5.10 6.25
N GLN A 354 7.50 5.09 7.56
CA GLN A 354 8.72 4.83 8.32
C GLN A 354 8.92 3.32 8.44
N PHE A 355 9.94 2.83 7.76
CA PHE A 355 10.26 1.42 7.68
C PHE A 355 11.78 1.24 7.63
N ASP A 356 12.32 0.49 8.59
CA ASP A 356 13.75 0.15 8.67
C ASP A 356 13.90 -1.36 8.50
N ALA A 357 14.52 -1.80 7.40
CA ALA A 357 14.68 -3.22 7.07
C ALA A 357 15.53 -4.02 8.08
N GLU A 358 16.36 -3.36 8.88
CA GLU A 358 17.14 -4.03 9.92
C GLU A 358 16.29 -4.46 11.12
N ARG A 359 15.23 -3.70 11.41
CA ARG A 359 14.37 -3.90 12.59
C ARG A 359 12.99 -4.43 12.22
N ALA A 360 12.45 -3.95 11.12
CA ALA A 360 11.10 -4.28 10.67
C ALA A 360 11.12 -5.22 9.47
N LYS A 361 10.07 -6.03 9.32
CA LYS A 361 9.89 -6.94 8.18
C LYS A 361 8.54 -6.72 7.54
N PHE A 362 8.56 -6.58 6.21
CA PHE A 362 7.38 -6.44 5.38
C PHE A 362 7.24 -7.67 4.47
N SER A 363 6.18 -8.44 4.64
CA SER A 363 5.94 -9.67 3.89
C SER A 363 4.62 -9.63 3.13
N GLY A 364 4.55 -10.33 1.99
CA GLY A 364 3.36 -10.45 1.15
C GLY A 364 3.54 -11.52 0.10
N ASN A 365 2.54 -11.69 -0.78
CA ASN A 365 2.61 -12.68 -1.85
C ASN A 365 3.72 -12.37 -2.84
N LEU A 366 4.50 -13.41 -3.17
CA LEU A 366 5.65 -13.32 -4.07
C LEU A 366 5.24 -12.77 -5.46
N GLY A 367 5.87 -11.69 -5.89
CA GLY A 367 5.66 -11.05 -7.20
C GLY A 367 4.34 -10.28 -7.33
N GLU A 368 3.53 -10.17 -6.28
CA GLU A 368 2.24 -9.50 -6.29
C GLU A 368 2.23 -8.24 -5.41
N ILE A 369 2.79 -8.35 -4.21
CA ILE A 369 2.68 -7.28 -3.20
C ILE A 369 3.35 -5.98 -3.68
N SER A 370 4.52 -6.07 -4.27
CA SER A 370 5.27 -4.89 -4.77
C SER A 370 4.53 -4.13 -5.86
N ARG A 371 3.71 -4.81 -6.68
CA ARG A 371 2.89 -4.17 -7.73
C ARG A 371 1.73 -3.37 -7.17
N LYS A 372 1.34 -3.66 -5.94
CA LYS A 372 0.26 -2.97 -5.23
C LYS A 372 0.76 -1.82 -4.36
N LEU A 373 2.09 -1.68 -4.19
CA LEU A 373 2.68 -0.55 -3.46
C LEU A 373 2.70 0.70 -4.34
N LEU A 374 2.16 1.79 -3.81
CA LEU A 374 2.14 3.10 -4.46
C LEU A 374 2.96 4.12 -3.65
N VAL A 375 3.91 4.75 -4.34
CA VAL A 375 4.65 5.93 -3.84
C VAL A 375 4.52 7.02 -4.91
N PRO A 376 3.89 8.16 -4.62
CA PRO A 376 3.60 9.16 -5.66
C PRO A 376 4.81 9.99 -6.06
N VAL A 377 5.77 10.19 -5.17
CA VAL A 377 6.97 11.03 -5.39
C VAL A 377 8.20 10.39 -4.76
N LEU A 378 9.37 10.58 -5.36
CA LEU A 378 10.63 10.05 -4.84
C LEU A 378 11.12 10.85 -3.62
N GLN A 379 10.96 12.17 -3.63
CA GLN A 379 11.44 13.05 -2.56
C GLN A 379 10.82 12.65 -1.21
N GLY A 380 11.68 12.42 -0.22
CA GLY A 380 11.27 11.92 1.11
C GLY A 380 11.02 10.41 1.21
N ASN A 381 10.99 9.68 0.07
CA ASN A 381 10.73 8.24 0.04
C ASN A 381 11.93 7.39 -0.41
N GLU A 382 13.10 8.00 -0.63
CA GLU A 382 14.28 7.28 -1.14
C GLU A 382 14.78 6.20 -0.19
N SER A 383 14.81 6.50 1.13
CA SER A 383 15.20 5.55 2.17
C SER A 383 14.21 4.40 2.28
N LEU A 384 12.90 4.71 2.27
CA LEU A 384 11.84 3.71 2.29
C LEU A 384 11.98 2.70 1.14
N LEU A 385 12.11 3.19 -0.10
CA LEU A 385 12.23 2.31 -1.27
C LEU A 385 13.52 1.47 -1.22
N ARG A 386 14.63 2.03 -0.71
CA ARG A 386 15.87 1.27 -0.50
C ARG A 386 15.69 0.17 0.54
N ASN A 387 15.07 0.49 1.67
CA ASN A 387 14.82 -0.46 2.75
C ASN A 387 13.88 -1.58 2.31
N LEU A 388 12.85 -1.28 1.51
CA LEU A 388 11.98 -2.30 0.93
C LEU A 388 12.71 -3.23 -0.04
N VAL A 389 13.60 -2.70 -0.89
CA VAL A 389 14.45 -3.54 -1.77
C VAL A 389 15.32 -4.47 -0.92
N GLN A 390 15.94 -3.97 0.13
CA GLN A 390 16.75 -4.78 1.05
C GLN A 390 15.89 -5.86 1.71
N ASN A 391 14.74 -5.51 2.27
CA ASN A 391 13.81 -6.43 2.91
C ASN A 391 13.38 -7.56 1.97
N PHE A 392 12.95 -7.25 0.72
CA PHE A 392 12.54 -8.28 -0.23
C PHE A 392 13.70 -9.17 -0.70
N ARG A 393 14.93 -8.63 -0.76
CA ARG A 393 16.12 -9.45 -1.06
C ARG A 393 16.46 -10.40 0.08
N GLU A 394 16.33 -9.98 1.33
CA GLU A 394 16.53 -10.84 2.51
C GLU A 394 15.51 -11.99 2.59
N PHE A 395 14.30 -11.77 2.09
CA PHE A 395 13.28 -12.82 1.95
C PHE A 395 13.37 -13.63 0.65
N GLU A 396 14.43 -13.43 -0.15
CA GLU A 396 14.60 -14.07 -1.48
C GLU A 396 13.45 -13.75 -2.48
N GLN A 397 12.65 -12.74 -2.20
CA GLN A 397 11.58 -12.25 -3.07
C GLN A 397 12.15 -11.33 -4.17
N ILE A 398 12.98 -11.90 -5.04
CA ILE A 398 13.69 -11.16 -6.10
C ILE A 398 12.74 -10.41 -7.05
N PRO A 399 11.59 -10.97 -7.49
CA PRO A 399 10.64 -10.22 -8.34
C PRO A 399 10.11 -8.95 -7.69
N ASP A 400 9.81 -9.00 -6.38
CA ASP A 400 9.31 -7.84 -5.64
C ASP A 400 10.41 -6.79 -5.43
N ALA A 401 11.64 -7.21 -5.09
CA ALA A 401 12.78 -6.32 -5.00
C ALA A 401 13.02 -5.57 -6.32
N ASN A 402 13.02 -6.29 -7.45
CA ASN A 402 13.19 -5.70 -8.77
C ASN A 402 12.06 -4.73 -9.12
N GLN A 403 10.82 -5.03 -8.75
CA GLN A 403 9.68 -4.15 -8.99
C GLN A 403 9.79 -2.85 -8.20
N ILE A 404 10.23 -2.90 -6.93
CA ILE A 404 10.47 -1.68 -6.13
C ILE A 404 11.65 -0.89 -6.68
N GLU A 405 12.70 -1.56 -7.15
CA GLU A 405 13.83 -0.90 -7.80
C GLU A 405 13.40 -0.20 -9.09
N TYR A 406 12.58 -0.87 -9.92
CA TYR A 406 11.95 -0.26 -11.08
C TYR A 406 11.10 0.97 -10.71
N LEU A 407 10.27 0.88 -9.67
CA LEU A 407 9.48 2.00 -9.17
C LEU A 407 10.37 3.17 -8.74
N ARG A 408 11.42 2.92 -7.98
CA ARG A 408 12.39 3.93 -7.52
C ARG A 408 13.01 4.67 -8.70
N GLU A 409 13.53 3.93 -9.67
CA GLU A 409 14.21 4.53 -10.84
C GLU A 409 13.21 5.22 -11.80
N SER A 410 11.98 4.72 -11.91
CA SER A 410 10.93 5.40 -12.67
C SER A 410 10.56 6.76 -12.06
N LEU A 411 10.42 6.82 -10.74
CA LEU A 411 10.20 8.07 -10.01
C LEU A 411 11.41 9.03 -10.15
N ARG A 412 12.63 8.48 -10.14
CA ARG A 412 13.85 9.26 -10.38
C ARG A 412 13.88 9.86 -11.79
N LEU A 413 13.49 9.07 -12.80
CA LEU A 413 13.37 9.57 -14.17
C LEU A 413 12.31 10.69 -14.28
N GLN A 414 11.18 10.53 -13.60
CA GLN A 414 10.15 11.59 -13.54
C GLN A 414 10.70 12.86 -12.87
N ALA A 415 11.44 12.73 -11.76
CA ALA A 415 12.05 13.86 -11.08
C ALA A 415 13.09 14.56 -11.97
N LEU A 416 13.93 13.80 -12.69
CA LEU A 416 14.89 14.36 -13.66
C LEU A 416 14.19 15.06 -14.82
N ARG A 417 13.14 14.46 -15.39
CA ARG A 417 12.32 15.09 -16.44
C ARG A 417 11.71 16.40 -15.96
N LYS A 418 11.10 16.41 -14.76
CA LYS A 418 10.59 17.66 -14.17
C LYS A 418 11.69 18.70 -14.01
N ALA A 419 12.87 18.31 -13.50
CA ALA A 419 13.99 19.23 -13.32
C ALA A 419 14.54 19.82 -14.64
N ILE A 420 14.37 19.15 -15.78
CA ILE A 420 14.85 19.57 -17.09
C ILE A 420 13.79 20.40 -17.84
N PHE A 421 12.53 19.91 -17.84
CA PHE A 421 11.47 20.42 -18.72
C PHE A 421 10.47 21.33 -18.03
N SER A 422 10.33 21.27 -16.68
CA SER A 422 9.41 22.15 -15.96
C SER A 422 9.95 23.58 -15.89
N LEU A 423 9.05 24.54 -15.89
CA LEU A 423 9.40 25.94 -15.77
C LEU A 423 9.94 26.24 -14.37
N ASN A 424 11.15 26.78 -14.28
CA ASN A 424 11.72 27.17 -13.00
C ASN A 424 11.23 28.57 -12.60
N ILE A 425 10.48 28.68 -11.53
CA ILE A 425 9.90 29.94 -11.04
C ILE A 425 10.97 31.01 -10.70
N ASN A 426 12.20 30.57 -10.32
CA ASN A 426 13.28 31.47 -10.00
C ASN A 426 13.88 32.15 -11.24
N THR A 427 13.71 31.56 -12.44
CA THR A 427 14.28 32.06 -13.70
C THR A 427 13.22 32.42 -14.75
N ALA A 428 11.96 32.05 -14.52
CA ALA A 428 10.88 32.25 -15.47
C ALA A 428 10.59 33.73 -15.75
N SER A 429 10.29 34.08 -16.98
CA SER A 429 9.79 35.42 -17.32
C SER A 429 8.34 35.59 -16.82
N ILE A 430 7.92 36.84 -16.60
CA ILE A 430 6.53 37.15 -16.21
C ILE A 430 5.53 36.59 -17.24
N GLN A 431 5.88 36.64 -18.53
CA GLN A 431 5.05 36.07 -19.60
C GLN A 431 4.91 34.56 -19.47
N GLN A 432 5.98 33.83 -19.17
CA GLN A 432 5.96 32.39 -18.95
C GLN A 432 5.15 32.01 -17.72
N LEU A 433 5.23 32.77 -16.64
CA LEU A 433 4.41 32.56 -15.44
C LEU A 433 2.92 32.74 -15.74
N ARG A 434 2.57 33.74 -16.56
CA ARG A 434 1.19 33.94 -17.02
C ARG A 434 0.68 32.82 -17.91
N GLN A 435 1.51 32.24 -18.77
CA GLN A 435 1.15 31.09 -19.60
C GLN A 435 0.80 29.85 -18.76
N LEU A 436 1.32 29.74 -17.55
CA LEU A 436 0.92 28.71 -16.59
C LEU A 436 -0.41 28.98 -15.87
N GLY A 437 -1.09 30.08 -16.21
CA GLY A 437 -2.40 30.43 -15.66
C GLY A 437 -2.37 31.34 -14.42
N LEU A 438 -1.24 31.99 -14.15
CA LEU A 438 -1.15 33.02 -13.10
C LEU A 438 -1.67 34.37 -13.61
N SER A 439 -2.27 35.13 -12.72
CA SER A 439 -2.63 36.53 -12.99
C SER A 439 -1.38 37.42 -13.10
N GLN A 440 -1.54 38.61 -13.66
CA GLN A 440 -0.43 39.57 -13.78
C GLN A 440 0.10 39.97 -12.38
N ILE A 441 -0.80 40.11 -11.41
CA ILE A 441 -0.48 40.48 -10.03
C ILE A 441 0.36 39.37 -9.38
N GLN A 442 -0.07 38.14 -9.49
CA GLN A 442 0.64 36.97 -8.96
C GLN A 442 2.03 36.80 -9.58
N ALA A 443 2.12 36.94 -10.91
CA ALA A 443 3.40 36.83 -11.62
C ALA A 443 4.38 37.94 -11.22
N ASN A 444 3.90 39.16 -11.00
CA ASN A 444 4.72 40.27 -10.51
C ASN A 444 5.15 40.06 -9.05
N ALA A 445 4.27 39.59 -8.17
CA ALA A 445 4.59 39.28 -6.77
C ALA A 445 5.71 38.21 -6.68
N ILE A 446 5.60 37.14 -7.47
CA ILE A 446 6.66 36.13 -7.59
C ILE A 446 7.96 36.73 -8.08
N ALA A 447 7.91 37.60 -9.12
CA ALA A 447 9.09 38.24 -9.69
C ALA A 447 9.78 39.19 -8.71
N LEU A 448 9.05 39.90 -7.88
CA LEU A 448 9.57 40.77 -6.83
C LEU A 448 10.19 39.98 -5.68
N LYS A 449 9.48 38.95 -5.20
CA LYS A 449 9.93 38.15 -4.05
C LYS A 449 11.23 37.40 -4.35
N ARG A 450 11.38 36.80 -5.55
CA ARG A 450 12.59 36.09 -5.94
C ARG A 450 13.84 36.99 -6.05
N GLN A 451 13.68 38.30 -6.22
CA GLN A 451 14.81 39.25 -6.18
C GLN A 451 15.33 39.46 -4.77
N GLN A 452 14.48 39.25 -3.76
CA GLN A 452 14.84 39.34 -2.35
C GLN A 452 15.39 38.00 -1.84
N GLN A 453 14.73 36.91 -2.18
CA GLN A 453 15.07 35.57 -1.76
C GLN A 453 14.60 34.54 -2.80
N GLU A 454 15.48 33.64 -3.22
CA GLU A 454 15.12 32.52 -4.11
C GLU A 454 14.17 31.55 -3.41
N PHE A 455 13.16 31.11 -4.15
CA PHE A 455 12.26 30.06 -3.67
C PHE A 455 13.02 28.72 -3.64
N GLN A 456 13.01 28.06 -2.48
CA GLN A 456 13.63 26.74 -2.32
C GLN A 456 12.68 25.61 -2.69
N THR A 457 11.41 25.78 -2.36
CA THR A 457 10.34 24.84 -2.66
C THR A 457 9.18 25.55 -3.37
N LEU A 458 8.36 24.80 -4.09
CA LEU A 458 7.16 25.36 -4.70
C LEU A 458 6.15 25.81 -3.63
N SER A 459 6.19 25.19 -2.43
CA SER A 459 5.33 25.55 -1.29
C SER A 459 5.60 26.95 -0.76
N ASP A 460 6.79 27.51 -0.98
CA ASP A 460 7.13 28.87 -0.55
C ASP A 460 6.27 29.92 -1.25
N LEU A 461 5.64 29.57 -2.39
CA LEU A 461 4.67 30.41 -3.06
C LEU A 461 3.40 30.66 -2.23
N LEU A 462 3.03 29.74 -1.36
CA LEU A 462 1.87 29.89 -0.47
C LEU A 462 2.11 30.89 0.68
N MET A 463 3.35 31.37 0.83
CA MET A 463 3.69 32.45 1.76
C MET A 463 3.43 33.85 1.15
N LEU A 464 3.03 33.89 -0.13
CA LEU A 464 2.65 35.13 -0.80
C LEU A 464 1.13 35.31 -0.72
N ASP A 465 0.67 36.42 -0.19
CA ASP A 465 -0.77 36.72 -0.02
C ASP A 465 -1.53 36.75 -1.36
N GLU A 466 -0.81 37.06 -2.46
CA GLU A 466 -1.39 37.14 -3.80
C GLU A 466 -1.57 35.76 -4.46
N VAL A 467 -0.95 34.69 -3.93
CA VAL A 467 -0.99 33.35 -4.52
C VAL A 467 -1.97 32.48 -3.75
N ASP A 468 -3.12 32.20 -4.36
CA ASP A 468 -4.14 31.32 -3.82
C ASP A 468 -3.79 29.82 -4.02
N LEU A 469 -4.44 28.97 -3.24
CA LEU A 469 -4.26 27.52 -3.31
C LEU A 469 -4.61 26.95 -4.70
N ALA A 470 -5.58 27.53 -5.40
CA ALA A 470 -5.97 27.09 -6.73
C ALA A 470 -4.85 27.35 -7.76
N SER A 471 -4.19 28.51 -7.70
CA SER A 471 -3.02 28.82 -8.52
C SER A 471 -1.82 27.92 -8.20
N TYR A 472 -1.58 27.65 -6.91
CA TYR A 472 -0.55 26.71 -6.49
C TYR A 472 -0.79 25.29 -7.05
N ILE A 473 -2.01 24.78 -7.01
CA ILE A 473 -2.35 23.45 -7.55
C ILE A 473 -2.07 23.38 -9.05
N LYS A 474 -2.38 24.43 -9.81
CA LYS A 474 -2.07 24.51 -11.25
C LYS A 474 -0.56 24.49 -11.52
N LEU A 475 0.23 25.19 -10.70
CA LEU A 475 1.69 25.23 -10.84
C LEU A 475 2.37 23.93 -10.46
N ARG A 476 1.83 23.17 -9.49
CA ARG A 476 2.45 21.97 -8.95
C ARG A 476 2.80 20.91 -10.01
N GLY A 477 2.04 20.86 -11.11
CA GLY A 477 2.27 19.91 -12.22
C GLY A 477 3.34 20.34 -13.21
N SER A 478 3.55 21.67 -13.39
CA SER A 478 4.28 22.26 -14.52
C SER A 478 5.44 23.17 -14.14
N ALA A 479 5.56 23.55 -12.87
CA ALA A 479 6.63 24.42 -12.38
C ALA A 479 7.47 23.74 -11.29
N ILE A 480 8.69 24.24 -11.13
CA ILE A 480 9.64 23.84 -10.08
C ILE A 480 10.29 25.09 -9.47
N ALA A 481 10.71 24.98 -8.21
CA ALA A 481 11.53 25.97 -7.53
C ALA A 481 12.91 25.35 -7.28
N ILE A 482 13.87 25.67 -8.11
CA ILE A 482 15.25 25.19 -8.01
C ILE A 482 16.19 26.37 -8.28
N ALA A 483 17.34 26.39 -7.62
CA ALA A 483 18.39 27.37 -7.92
C ALA A 483 18.74 27.37 -9.42
N PRO A 484 19.13 28.52 -10.00
CA PRO A 484 19.49 28.63 -11.41
C PRO A 484 20.56 27.63 -11.79
N GLN A 485 20.28 26.76 -12.77
CA GLN A 485 21.20 25.69 -13.17
C GLN A 485 22.07 26.13 -14.34
N THR A 486 23.36 25.86 -14.26
CA THR A 486 24.30 26.03 -15.38
C THR A 486 23.96 25.06 -16.52
N TRP A 487 24.31 25.43 -17.74
CA TRP A 487 24.05 24.60 -18.94
C TRP A 487 24.72 23.21 -18.82
N SER A 488 25.94 23.14 -18.27
CA SER A 488 26.66 21.89 -18.06
C SER A 488 25.92 20.94 -17.12
N LEU A 489 25.29 21.45 -16.06
CA LEU A 489 24.48 20.67 -15.13
C LEU A 489 23.19 20.16 -15.78
N LYS A 490 22.55 20.97 -16.62
CA LYS A 490 21.38 20.54 -17.39
C LYS A 490 21.73 19.43 -18.37
N LEU A 491 22.87 19.54 -19.07
CA LEU A 491 23.37 18.51 -19.98
C LEU A 491 23.65 17.21 -19.25
N ARG A 492 24.32 17.27 -18.09
CA ARG A 492 24.60 16.09 -17.25
C ARG A 492 23.32 15.41 -16.79
N LYS A 493 22.33 16.17 -16.32
CA LYS A 493 21.00 15.64 -15.95
C LYS A 493 20.29 15.04 -17.17
N GLY A 494 20.41 15.66 -18.34
CA GLY A 494 19.86 15.13 -19.60
C GLY A 494 20.45 13.79 -19.98
N LEU A 495 21.77 13.65 -19.91
CA LEU A 495 22.46 12.38 -20.17
C LEU A 495 22.08 11.30 -19.14
N GLN A 496 21.96 11.66 -17.86
CA GLN A 496 21.49 10.74 -16.82
C GLN A 496 20.05 10.28 -17.10
N ALA A 497 19.16 11.22 -17.47
CA ALA A 497 17.77 10.90 -17.78
C ALA A 497 17.67 10.00 -19.03
N LEU A 498 18.49 10.23 -20.05
CA LEU A 498 18.55 9.40 -21.26
C LEU A 498 19.03 7.98 -20.91
N GLY A 499 20.15 7.86 -20.18
CA GLY A 499 20.66 6.55 -19.76
C GLY A 499 19.66 5.75 -18.94
N LEU A 500 18.99 6.42 -18.00
CA LEU A 500 17.94 5.81 -17.18
C LEU A 500 16.70 5.43 -18.00
N ALA A 501 16.28 6.26 -18.95
CA ALA A 501 15.18 5.97 -19.86
C ALA A 501 15.47 4.74 -20.73
N ILE A 502 16.69 4.63 -21.26
CA ILE A 502 17.13 3.47 -22.03
C ILE A 502 17.06 2.21 -21.17
N LEU A 503 17.62 2.24 -19.96
CA LEU A 503 17.65 1.10 -19.06
C LEU A 503 16.24 0.64 -18.67
N LEU A 504 15.37 1.58 -18.28
CA LEU A 504 13.98 1.28 -17.92
C LEU A 504 13.16 0.75 -19.10
N SER A 505 13.36 1.31 -20.30
CA SER A 505 12.59 0.92 -21.49
C SER A 505 13.01 -0.44 -22.05
N LEU A 506 14.27 -0.83 -21.93
CA LEU A 506 14.79 -2.06 -22.52
C LEU A 506 14.70 -3.27 -21.58
N SER A 507 14.91 -3.11 -20.26
CA SER A 507 15.01 -4.24 -19.33
C SER A 507 13.95 -4.24 -18.22
N ARG A 508 13.40 -3.07 -17.85
CA ARG A 508 12.53 -2.92 -16.67
C ARG A 508 13.08 -3.63 -15.43
N TYR A 509 14.40 -3.66 -15.26
CA TYR A 509 15.06 -4.41 -14.15
C TYR A 509 14.65 -5.89 -14.06
N GLY A 510 14.34 -6.54 -15.18
CA GLY A 510 13.94 -7.95 -15.21
C GLY A 510 12.51 -8.23 -14.74
N THR A 511 11.68 -7.21 -14.53
CA THR A 511 10.28 -7.38 -14.12
C THR A 511 9.38 -7.92 -15.23
N SER A 512 9.83 -7.86 -16.51
CA SER A 512 9.09 -8.35 -17.67
C SER A 512 9.98 -9.26 -18.54
N PHE A 513 9.84 -10.56 -18.36
CA PHE A 513 10.55 -11.55 -19.19
C PHE A 513 10.30 -11.35 -20.68
N TRP A 514 9.04 -11.20 -21.08
CA TRP A 514 8.67 -11.07 -22.49
C TRP A 514 9.20 -9.80 -23.16
N LEU A 515 9.30 -8.69 -22.42
CA LEU A 515 9.93 -7.48 -22.94
C LEU A 515 11.42 -7.70 -23.23
N THR A 516 12.15 -8.22 -22.24
CA THR A 516 13.59 -8.49 -22.36
C THR A 516 13.86 -9.53 -23.47
N PHE A 517 13.02 -10.57 -23.56
CA PHE A 517 13.08 -11.56 -24.61
C PHE A 517 12.84 -10.95 -26.01
N GLY A 518 11.80 -10.11 -26.15
CA GLY A 518 11.49 -9.41 -27.41
C GLY A 518 12.61 -8.49 -27.86
N VAL A 519 13.16 -7.69 -26.94
CA VAL A 519 14.34 -6.84 -27.19
C VAL A 519 15.53 -7.67 -27.63
N GLY A 520 15.76 -8.82 -26.95
CA GLY A 520 16.81 -9.77 -27.29
C GLY A 520 16.67 -10.35 -28.70
N LEU A 521 15.45 -10.79 -29.08
CA LEU A 521 15.20 -11.30 -30.43
C LEU A 521 15.50 -10.28 -31.52
N VAL A 522 15.06 -9.01 -31.34
CA VAL A 522 15.35 -7.94 -32.31
C VAL A 522 16.85 -7.70 -32.41
N ALA A 523 17.55 -7.66 -31.26
CA ALA A 523 19.00 -7.48 -31.24
C ALA A 523 19.74 -8.63 -31.92
N ILE A 524 19.36 -9.88 -31.64
CA ILE A 524 19.96 -11.08 -32.25
C ILE A 524 19.75 -11.06 -33.77
N ALA A 525 18.55 -10.74 -34.23
CA ALA A 525 18.25 -10.61 -35.65
C ALA A 525 19.09 -9.51 -36.29
N TYR A 526 19.16 -8.33 -35.69
CA TYR A 526 19.92 -7.19 -36.17
C TYR A 526 21.42 -7.51 -36.30
N PHE A 527 22.05 -8.02 -35.25
CA PHE A 527 23.48 -8.36 -35.28
C PHE A 527 23.76 -9.54 -36.21
N GLY A 528 22.92 -10.58 -36.20
CA GLY A 528 23.08 -11.70 -37.11
C GLY A 528 23.05 -11.28 -38.58
N PHE A 529 22.11 -10.37 -38.93
CA PHE A 529 21.99 -9.84 -40.25
C PHE A 529 23.21 -8.96 -40.65
N LEU A 530 23.65 -8.12 -39.72
CA LEU A 530 24.85 -7.28 -39.96
C LEU A 530 26.12 -8.13 -40.20
N PHE A 531 26.33 -9.14 -39.36
CA PHE A 531 27.48 -10.04 -39.54
C PHE A 531 27.40 -10.81 -40.86
N TRP A 532 26.21 -11.25 -41.25
CA TRP A 532 25.98 -11.90 -42.54
C TRP A 532 26.30 -10.95 -43.70
N ILE A 533 25.84 -9.69 -43.70
CA ILE A 533 26.16 -8.70 -44.73
C ILE A 533 27.68 -8.47 -44.81
N VAL A 534 28.32 -8.19 -43.65
CA VAL A 534 29.77 -7.92 -43.63
C VAL A 534 30.56 -9.06 -44.17
N ASP A 535 30.16 -10.31 -43.87
CA ASP A 535 30.84 -11.49 -44.37
C ASP A 535 30.64 -11.68 -45.90
N ARG A 536 29.47 -11.35 -46.43
CA ARG A 536 29.17 -11.52 -47.84
C ARG A 536 29.75 -10.42 -48.72
N PHE A 537 29.78 -9.19 -48.22
CA PHE A 537 30.16 -8.00 -49.00
C PHE A 537 31.46 -7.35 -48.54
N ARG A 538 32.40 -8.12 -47.97
CA ARG A 538 33.67 -7.59 -47.52
C ARG A 538 34.56 -7.08 -48.70
N ARG A 539 35.37 -6.06 -48.47
CA ARG A 539 36.22 -5.42 -49.46
C ARG A 539 37.54 -6.15 -49.75
N ARG A 540 38.06 -6.95 -48.77
CA ARG A 540 39.36 -7.61 -48.87
C ARG A 540 39.23 -9.13 -48.97
N LEU A 541 40.28 -9.79 -49.36
CA LEU A 541 40.34 -11.23 -49.46
C LEU A 541 39.91 -11.97 -48.20
N PRO A 542 39.28 -13.13 -48.31
CA PRO A 542 38.84 -13.74 -49.54
C PRO A 542 37.78 -12.90 -50.25
N LYS A 543 37.73 -13.02 -51.60
CA LYS A 543 36.82 -12.23 -52.42
C LYS A 543 35.38 -12.27 -51.93
N PRO A 544 34.59 -11.21 -52.06
CA PRO A 544 33.17 -11.24 -51.76
C PRO A 544 32.51 -12.31 -52.66
N ILE A 545 31.63 -13.08 -52.06
CA ILE A 545 30.85 -14.09 -52.79
C ILE A 545 29.41 -13.67 -52.68
N ALA A 546 28.75 -13.42 -53.80
CA ALA A 546 27.33 -13.15 -53.85
C ALA A 546 26.55 -14.28 -53.21
N PRO A 547 25.57 -14.01 -52.32
CA PRO A 547 24.71 -15.03 -51.78
C PRO A 547 23.89 -15.71 -52.88
N THR A 548 23.66 -16.99 -52.77
CA THR A 548 22.75 -17.70 -53.69
C THR A 548 21.32 -17.21 -53.49
N PRO A 549 20.44 -17.27 -54.49
CA PRO A 549 19.04 -16.85 -54.34
C PRO A 549 18.33 -17.56 -53.19
N SER A 550 18.61 -18.84 -52.98
CA SER A 550 18.06 -19.61 -51.84
C SER A 550 18.60 -19.14 -50.51
N GLU A 551 19.89 -18.87 -50.41
CA GLU A 551 20.50 -18.32 -49.20
C GLU A 551 19.90 -16.96 -48.84
N PHE A 552 19.77 -16.08 -49.85
CA PHE A 552 19.17 -14.80 -49.67
C PHE A 552 17.71 -14.87 -49.21
N PHE A 553 16.91 -15.75 -49.80
CA PHE A 553 15.52 -15.99 -49.40
C PHE A 553 15.45 -16.49 -47.96
N TRP A 554 16.17 -17.54 -47.58
CA TRP A 554 16.13 -18.07 -46.22
C TRP A 554 16.69 -17.12 -45.17
N ALA A 555 17.70 -16.35 -45.51
CA ALA A 555 18.24 -15.32 -44.64
C ALA A 555 17.20 -14.22 -44.39
N THR A 556 16.65 -13.62 -45.43
CA THR A 556 15.65 -12.55 -45.31
C THR A 556 14.41 -13.04 -44.56
N LEU A 557 13.91 -14.23 -44.88
CA LEU A 557 12.73 -14.81 -44.22
C LEU A 557 12.99 -15.00 -42.71
N SER A 558 14.10 -15.63 -42.32
CA SER A 558 14.38 -15.90 -40.90
C SER A 558 14.65 -14.64 -40.10
N TYR A 559 15.40 -13.67 -40.64
CA TYR A 559 15.61 -12.38 -39.94
C TYR A 559 14.31 -11.58 -39.82
N THR A 560 13.46 -11.61 -40.84
CA THR A 560 12.15 -10.96 -40.79
C THR A 560 11.24 -11.59 -39.74
N LEU A 561 11.18 -12.93 -39.68
CA LEU A 561 10.39 -13.66 -38.69
C LEU A 561 10.87 -13.38 -37.27
N LEU A 562 12.19 -13.41 -37.02
CA LEU A 562 12.74 -13.10 -35.71
C LEU A 562 12.47 -11.67 -35.29
N THR A 563 12.65 -10.71 -36.21
CA THR A 563 12.39 -9.29 -35.93
C THR A 563 10.90 -9.08 -35.66
N LEU A 564 10.02 -9.67 -36.47
CA LEU A 564 8.58 -9.56 -36.28
C LEU A 564 8.13 -10.16 -34.95
N SER A 565 8.64 -11.34 -34.58
CA SER A 565 8.36 -11.98 -33.30
C SER A 565 8.80 -11.10 -32.11
N GLY A 566 10.00 -10.52 -32.21
CA GLY A 566 10.51 -9.60 -31.21
C GLY A 566 9.67 -8.32 -31.09
N LEU A 567 9.26 -7.74 -32.23
CA LEU A 567 8.39 -6.56 -32.26
C LEU A 567 7.01 -6.89 -31.63
N VAL A 568 6.40 -8.00 -31.99
CA VAL A 568 5.12 -8.43 -31.39
C VAL A 568 5.25 -8.55 -29.86
N ALA A 569 6.33 -9.13 -29.37
CA ALA A 569 6.58 -9.23 -27.92
C ALA A 569 6.72 -7.84 -27.29
N ILE A 570 7.46 -6.90 -27.91
CA ILE A 570 7.64 -5.52 -27.43
C ILE A 570 6.28 -4.79 -27.42
N PHE A 571 5.51 -4.83 -28.50
CA PHE A 571 4.22 -4.14 -28.61
C PHE A 571 3.18 -4.67 -27.60
N ARG A 572 3.24 -5.96 -27.29
CA ARG A 572 2.32 -6.58 -26.32
C ARG A 572 2.67 -6.27 -24.86
N THR A 573 3.94 -6.04 -24.55
CA THR A 573 4.41 -5.96 -23.16
C THR A 573 4.88 -4.58 -22.73
N SER A 574 5.22 -3.71 -23.68
CA SER A 574 5.67 -2.34 -23.37
C SER A 574 4.49 -1.38 -23.27
N GLU A 575 4.50 -0.51 -22.26
CA GLU A 575 3.53 0.58 -22.14
C GLU A 575 3.68 1.65 -23.22
N LEU A 576 4.93 1.89 -23.65
CA LEU A 576 5.28 2.85 -24.68
C LEU A 576 6.20 2.19 -25.72
N PRO A 577 5.65 1.37 -26.65
CA PRO A 577 6.44 0.60 -27.60
C PRO A 577 7.32 1.46 -28.49
N SER A 578 6.84 2.65 -28.92
CA SER A 578 7.59 3.59 -29.72
C SER A 578 8.84 4.12 -29.00
N LEU A 579 8.74 4.40 -27.70
CA LEU A 579 9.89 4.81 -26.88
C LEU A 579 10.90 3.68 -26.73
N THR A 580 10.41 2.44 -26.47
CA THR A 580 11.26 1.26 -26.39
C THR A 580 12.04 1.02 -27.67
N LEU A 581 11.38 1.12 -28.84
CA LEU A 581 12.03 1.00 -30.13
C LEU A 581 13.03 2.13 -30.42
N CYS A 582 12.71 3.36 -30.05
CA CYS A 582 13.64 4.49 -30.14
C CYS A 582 14.89 4.25 -29.29
N CYS A 583 14.72 3.85 -28.02
CA CYS A 583 15.83 3.51 -27.12
C CYS A 583 16.67 2.33 -27.67
N LEU A 584 16.00 1.30 -28.19
CA LEU A 584 16.67 0.18 -28.83
C LEU A 584 17.47 0.62 -30.05
N GLY A 585 16.90 1.49 -30.91
CA GLY A 585 17.59 2.08 -32.04
C GLY A 585 18.82 2.88 -31.64
N ILE A 586 18.74 3.71 -30.61
CA ILE A 586 19.88 4.49 -30.08
C ILE A 586 21.03 3.57 -29.65
N VAL A 587 20.72 2.39 -29.08
CA VAL A 587 21.74 1.42 -28.65
C VAL A 587 22.26 0.59 -29.83
N LEU A 588 21.36 0.10 -30.69
CA LEU A 588 21.74 -0.83 -31.74
C LEU A 588 22.42 -0.16 -32.96
N LEU A 589 22.04 1.06 -33.30
CA LEU A 589 22.52 1.67 -34.54
C LEU A 589 23.94 2.27 -34.45
N PRO A 590 24.31 3.11 -33.46
CA PRO A 590 25.57 3.81 -33.48
C PRO A 590 26.79 2.90 -33.29
N ILE A 591 26.75 2.05 -32.27
CA ILE A 591 27.90 1.27 -31.83
C ILE A 591 28.23 0.14 -32.81
N PRO A 592 27.25 -0.73 -33.17
CA PRO A 592 27.52 -1.75 -34.18
C PRO A 592 27.85 -1.19 -35.55
N ALA A 593 27.26 -0.05 -35.95
CA ALA A 593 27.57 0.57 -37.20
C ALA A 593 29.04 1.03 -37.25
N ILE A 594 29.56 1.62 -36.19
CA ILE A 594 30.97 1.97 -36.06
C ILE A 594 31.86 0.72 -36.10
N LEU A 595 31.49 -0.31 -35.31
CA LEU A 595 32.28 -1.55 -35.26
C LEU A 595 32.28 -2.29 -36.59
N VAL A 596 31.11 -2.41 -37.22
CA VAL A 596 30.98 -3.01 -38.55
C VAL A 596 31.76 -2.20 -39.60
N GLY A 597 31.70 -0.86 -39.52
CA GLY A 597 32.46 0.02 -40.37
C GLY A 597 33.97 -0.16 -40.21
N LEU A 598 34.47 -0.29 -38.98
CA LEU A 598 35.87 -0.56 -38.69
C LEU A 598 36.30 -1.95 -39.21
N LEU A 599 35.49 -2.99 -38.89
CA LEU A 599 35.75 -4.35 -39.41
C LEU A 599 35.73 -4.43 -40.92
N TYR A 600 34.79 -3.71 -41.56
CA TYR A 600 34.70 -3.66 -42.99
C TYR A 600 35.91 -2.92 -43.62
N LYS A 601 36.40 -1.81 -43.01
CA LYS A 601 37.54 -1.03 -43.44
C LYS A 601 38.85 -1.82 -43.28
N GLN A 602 39.05 -2.47 -42.15
CA GLN A 602 40.25 -3.25 -41.84
C GLN A 602 40.27 -4.63 -42.55
N GLY A 603 39.12 -5.09 -43.02
CA GLY A 603 38.95 -6.46 -43.50
C GLY A 603 38.91 -7.47 -42.41
N ARG A 604 38.59 -8.70 -42.79
CA ARG A 604 38.43 -9.84 -41.85
C ARG A 604 39.76 -10.47 -41.49
N TYR A 605 40.80 -10.21 -42.31
CA TYR A 605 42.09 -10.79 -42.20
C TYR A 605 43.14 -9.76 -41.83
N HIS A 606 44.04 -10.19 -40.95
CA HIS A 606 45.24 -9.48 -40.61
C HIS A 606 46.38 -9.96 -41.49
N ASP A 607 47.48 -9.20 -41.58
CA ASP A 607 48.69 -9.56 -42.34
C ASP A 607 49.27 -10.94 -41.87
N LEU A 608 49.00 -11.38 -40.65
CA LEU A 608 49.31 -12.72 -40.13
C LEU A 608 48.61 -13.86 -40.90
N MET A 609 47.63 -13.59 -41.75
CA MET A 609 46.91 -14.58 -42.52
C MET A 609 47.52 -14.85 -43.89
N ASP A 610 48.42 -14.01 -44.34
CA ASP A 610 49.17 -14.25 -45.56
C ASP A 610 50.29 -15.28 -45.35
N GLU A 611 50.61 -15.56 -44.07
CA GLU A 611 51.49 -16.68 -43.68
C GLU A 611 50.62 -17.89 -43.34
N SER A 612 50.76 -18.96 -44.09
CA SER A 612 50.05 -20.21 -43.84
C SER A 612 50.60 -20.88 -42.59
N TYR A 613 50.12 -20.48 -41.44
CA TYR A 613 50.44 -21.13 -40.18
C TYR A 613 49.66 -22.44 -40.02
N PHE A 614 50.11 -23.44 -40.70
CA PHE A 614 49.90 -24.82 -40.28
C PHE A 614 50.98 -25.17 -39.28
N VAL A 615 50.66 -25.23 -38.02
CA VAL A 615 51.53 -25.83 -37.05
C VAL A 615 51.37 -27.32 -37.18
N GLU A 616 52.49 -28.03 -37.25
CA GLU A 616 52.56 -29.48 -37.38
C GLU A 616 51.81 -30.30 -36.32
N ASP A 617 51.46 -29.69 -35.22
CA ASP A 617 50.75 -30.34 -34.15
C ASP A 617 49.19 -30.35 -34.28
N GLY A 618 48.66 -29.83 -35.37
CA GLY A 618 47.24 -29.77 -35.64
C GLY A 618 46.44 -28.97 -34.64
N SER A 619 47.10 -28.12 -33.83
CA SER A 619 46.41 -27.38 -32.79
C SER A 619 45.51 -26.30 -33.39
N MET A 620 44.27 -26.33 -33.03
CA MET A 620 43.23 -25.37 -33.42
C MET A 620 43.48 -23.94 -32.94
N ARG A 621 44.59 -23.67 -32.26
CA ARG A 621 44.95 -22.35 -31.71
C ARG A 621 45.13 -21.31 -32.83
N GLN A 622 45.61 -21.71 -33.95
CA GLN A 622 45.93 -20.79 -35.04
C GLN A 622 44.73 -20.52 -35.95
N LEU A 623 43.86 -21.48 -36.13
CA LEU A 623 42.56 -21.17 -36.74
C LEU A 623 41.80 -20.12 -35.99
N ARG A 624 41.96 -19.98 -34.67
CA ARG A 624 41.43 -18.88 -33.87
C ARG A 624 42.05 -17.55 -34.25
N LEU A 625 43.33 -17.47 -34.52
CA LEU A 625 43.99 -16.24 -34.97
C LEU A 625 43.57 -15.89 -36.39
N LEU A 626 43.34 -16.86 -37.25
CA LEU A 626 42.92 -16.68 -38.61
C LEU A 626 41.46 -16.21 -38.77
N ILE A 627 40.59 -16.70 -37.91
CA ILE A 627 39.22 -16.19 -37.78
C ILE A 627 39.21 -14.89 -37.02
N GLY A 628 40.33 -14.55 -36.65
CA GLY A 628 40.85 -13.65 -35.73
C GLY A 628 40.26 -12.32 -35.56
N ARG A 629 39.18 -11.98 -35.87
CA ARG A 629 38.64 -10.70 -35.44
C ARG A 629 37.11 -10.65 -35.48
N LEU A 630 36.52 -11.72 -35.89
CA LEU A 630 35.17 -12.01 -35.50
C LEU A 630 35.22 -12.83 -34.23
N PRO A 631 34.22 -12.61 -33.34
CA PRO A 631 34.14 -13.31 -32.07
C PRO A 631 34.17 -14.82 -32.31
N VAL A 632 34.85 -15.48 -31.46
CA VAL A 632 35.24 -16.84 -31.54
C VAL A 632 34.09 -17.79 -31.69
N ILE A 633 34.26 -18.69 -32.55
CA ILE A 633 33.35 -19.80 -32.84
C ILE A 633 33.41 -20.82 -31.71
N PRO A 634 32.30 -21.13 -31.06
CA PRO A 634 32.25 -22.20 -30.07
C PRO A 634 32.61 -23.57 -30.69
N ARG A 635 33.40 -24.38 -29.97
CA ARG A 635 33.69 -25.76 -30.34
C ARG A 635 32.49 -26.65 -30.00
N PHE A 636 31.41 -26.53 -30.72
CA PHE A 636 30.25 -27.41 -30.54
C PHE A 636 30.34 -28.60 -31.55
N PRO A 637 30.01 -29.81 -31.13
CA PRO A 637 30.00 -30.96 -32.04
C PRO A 637 29.08 -30.79 -33.25
N PHE A 638 27.99 -30.06 -33.09
CA PHE A 638 27.02 -29.75 -34.14
C PHE A 638 27.49 -28.69 -35.14
N PHE A 639 28.59 -28.02 -34.87
CA PHE A 639 29.11 -26.94 -35.69
C PHE A 639 30.57 -27.21 -36.12
N ARG A 640 30.91 -28.45 -36.34
CA ARG A 640 32.23 -28.86 -36.82
C ARG A 640 32.69 -28.05 -38.02
N ASP A 641 31.78 -27.70 -38.92
CA ASP A 641 32.07 -26.96 -40.13
C ASP A 641 32.45 -25.49 -39.91
N ARG A 642 32.29 -24.99 -38.70
CA ARG A 642 32.66 -23.58 -38.38
C ARG A 642 34.15 -23.32 -38.43
N HIS A 643 34.95 -24.34 -38.31
CA HIS A 643 36.41 -24.27 -38.36
C HIS A 643 36.97 -24.38 -39.79
N LEU A 644 36.15 -24.87 -40.72
CA LEU A 644 36.55 -25.14 -42.10
C LEU A 644 36.39 -23.96 -43.09
N PRO A 645 35.56 -22.94 -42.84
CA PRO A 645 35.23 -21.90 -43.87
C PRO A 645 36.42 -21.11 -44.38
N LEU A 646 37.51 -21.07 -43.64
CA LEU A 646 38.68 -20.28 -43.97
C LEU A 646 39.68 -21.04 -44.85
N LEU A 647 39.73 -22.34 -44.75
CA LEU A 647 40.69 -23.20 -45.43
C LEU A 647 40.17 -23.78 -46.74
N MET A 648 38.82 -23.91 -46.87
CA MET A 648 38.22 -24.68 -47.96
C MET A 648 37.14 -23.93 -48.75
N ASP A 649 37.20 -22.66 -48.96
CA ASP A 649 36.12 -21.85 -49.60
C ASP A 649 34.72 -22.08 -49.03
N ARG A 650 34.58 -22.89 -47.95
CA ARG A 650 33.32 -23.11 -47.24
C ARG A 650 32.99 -21.90 -46.41
N ARG A 651 31.78 -21.43 -46.54
CA ARG A 651 31.29 -20.29 -45.84
C ARG A 651 30.49 -20.67 -44.63
N TRP A 652 30.43 -19.73 -43.70
CA TRP A 652 29.49 -19.84 -42.61
C TRP A 652 28.08 -19.96 -43.19
N ASN A 653 27.32 -20.89 -42.65
CA ASN A 653 25.90 -20.99 -42.90
C ASN A 653 25.14 -19.98 -42.03
N LEU A 654 23.86 -19.78 -42.33
CA LEU A 654 23.02 -18.80 -41.64
C LEU A 654 23.00 -19.03 -40.11
N LEU A 655 22.98 -20.28 -39.65
CA LEU A 655 22.94 -20.62 -38.22
C LEU A 655 24.21 -20.16 -37.49
N ASN A 656 25.35 -20.05 -38.13
CA ASN A 656 26.56 -19.57 -37.50
C ASN A 656 26.48 -18.09 -37.12
N TYR A 657 25.80 -17.28 -37.92
CA TYR A 657 25.60 -15.84 -37.59
C TYR A 657 24.60 -15.63 -36.46
N TYR A 658 23.56 -16.45 -36.40
CA TYR A 658 22.62 -16.43 -35.27
C TYR A 658 23.29 -16.85 -33.98
N ASP A 659 24.06 -17.94 -34.02
CA ASP A 659 24.78 -18.39 -32.86
C ASP A 659 25.81 -17.38 -32.36
N LEU A 660 26.52 -16.72 -33.29
CA LEU A 660 27.42 -15.63 -32.95
C LEU A 660 26.69 -14.46 -32.30
N SER A 661 25.55 -14.07 -32.84
CA SER A 661 24.73 -13.02 -32.30
C SER A 661 24.16 -13.40 -30.93
N LEU A 662 23.66 -14.61 -30.78
CA LEU A 662 23.13 -15.13 -29.53
C LEU A 662 24.19 -15.19 -28.42
N ASN A 663 25.39 -15.66 -28.74
CA ASN A 663 26.51 -15.73 -27.80
C ASN A 663 26.95 -14.32 -27.34
N ASN A 664 26.92 -13.35 -28.23
CA ASN A 664 27.23 -11.96 -27.88
C ASN A 664 26.13 -11.30 -27.01
N TRP A 665 24.87 -11.69 -27.22
CA TRP A 665 23.75 -11.17 -26.44
C TRP A 665 23.68 -11.79 -25.06
N LEU A 666 23.73 -13.13 -24.97
CA LEU A 666 23.47 -13.85 -23.72
C LEU A 666 24.71 -14.06 -22.86
N ARG A 667 25.92 -13.82 -23.37
CA ARG A 667 27.18 -14.21 -22.72
C ARG A 667 27.22 -15.68 -22.24
N PHE A 668 26.35 -16.52 -22.75
CA PHE A 668 26.51 -17.94 -22.54
C PHE A 668 27.77 -18.40 -23.26
N GLY A 669 28.86 -18.40 -22.53
CA GLY A 669 30.06 -19.11 -22.94
C GLY A 669 29.79 -20.60 -22.99
N PHE A 670 29.12 -21.05 -24.01
CA PHE A 670 29.02 -22.51 -24.28
C PHE A 670 30.37 -23.10 -24.60
N ASN A 671 31.39 -22.32 -24.68
CA ASN A 671 32.76 -22.76 -24.70
C ASN A 671 33.59 -21.74 -23.93
N ASP A 672 34.54 -22.31 -23.21
CA ASP A 672 35.65 -21.64 -22.51
C ASP A 672 36.52 -20.86 -23.49
N ILE A 673 35.88 -19.90 -24.15
CA ILE A 673 36.53 -18.93 -24.99
C ILE A 673 37.05 -17.85 -24.07
N ARG A 674 38.14 -18.18 -23.44
CA ARG A 674 39.00 -17.15 -22.87
C ARG A 674 39.49 -16.31 -24.03
N LEU A 675 38.75 -15.30 -24.36
CA LEU A 675 39.20 -14.18 -25.18
C LEU A 675 40.33 -13.51 -24.40
N ARG A 676 41.51 -14.09 -24.47
CA ARG A 676 42.74 -13.52 -23.95
C ARG A 676 43.15 -12.29 -24.74
N ASP A 677 42.59 -12.15 -25.93
CA ASP A 677 42.87 -10.99 -26.81
C ASP A 677 41.76 -9.98 -26.70
N ARG A 678 42.19 -8.73 -26.46
CA ARG A 678 41.43 -7.51 -26.25
C ARG A 678 40.51 -7.09 -27.41
N ALA A 679 39.83 -8.00 -28.06
CA ALA A 679 38.99 -7.72 -29.19
C ALA A 679 37.54 -7.49 -28.78
N VAL A 680 37.13 -6.34 -29.12
CA VAL A 680 35.81 -5.75 -29.44
C VAL A 680 34.50 -6.38 -28.94
N PRO A 681 34.29 -7.68 -28.79
CA PRO A 681 33.02 -8.25 -28.34
C PRO A 681 32.65 -7.90 -26.88
N GLY A 682 33.66 -7.68 -26.03
CA GLY A 682 33.41 -7.30 -24.64
C GLY A 682 32.69 -5.97 -24.44
N TYR A 683 32.84 -5.05 -25.39
CA TYR A 683 32.17 -3.74 -25.33
C TYR A 683 30.69 -3.83 -25.68
N ILE A 684 30.30 -4.65 -26.63
CA ILE A 684 28.88 -4.82 -27.01
C ILE A 684 28.12 -5.47 -25.85
N SER A 685 28.70 -6.50 -25.25
CA SER A 685 28.08 -7.16 -24.12
C SER A 685 28.10 -6.34 -22.83
N ALA A 686 29.09 -5.48 -22.61
CA ALA A 686 29.12 -4.55 -21.46
C ALA A 686 28.11 -3.41 -21.57
N LEU A 687 27.69 -3.05 -22.79
CA LEU A 687 26.66 -2.02 -23.03
C LEU A 687 25.24 -2.59 -22.93
N VAL A 688 25.07 -3.88 -23.10
CA VAL A 688 23.77 -4.55 -23.04
C VAL A 688 23.43 -5.02 -21.61
N TRP A 689 24.44 -5.20 -20.76
CA TRP A 689 24.32 -5.48 -19.32
C TRP A 689 24.57 -4.23 -18.48
#